data_a7438f1f70ca091fce6af466a5fac97c
#
_entry.id   a7438f1f70ca091fce6af466a5fac97c
#
_cell.length_a   1.000
_cell.length_b   1.000
_cell.length_c   1.000
_cell.angle_alpha   90.00
_cell.angle_beta   90.00
_cell.angle_gamma   90.00
#
_symmetry.space_group_name_H-M   'P 1'
#
loop_
_entity.id
_entity.type
_entity.pdbx_description
1 polymer ?
#
loop_
_entity_poly.entity_id
_entity_poly.type
_entity_poly.pdbx_seq_one_letter_code
_entity_poly.pdbx_strand_id
1 'polypeptide(L)'
;MISGGDVWVQIDVPSDVPLNKTMIKLNGQDVTAALHPDPKTHTLIGLVTGLKLGENILEVFNGQSRGSRASQLTLKNYPITGPIFSGSQEQPFFCQTQDFKLPDGTSLGPPLDSNCSVKTVVTYVYKSTMLAPAVAPRAAGSAAPALKPLPSMTALPSDVAWTTTSTGEKVPYVVRVETGTINRAIYQFAVLHDPTKEPQPGPIAPPKGWNRRLLYSFGGGCPGGWLKQGTSIGYNGALVKEAIVGRGYAEASSTLNVFGNNCNSVIAAETMMMVKERFIKAYGKPEFTMSWGASGGSEQQLPIADNYPGLLDGIIPGRTFPDVLTNTQLQTDSQLLYHYYMTVGEGLSGEQRLAITGAGRLKDFTDDINRIKSAVLCPAQLPTSQRYDPVTNRSGVRCDIFDHTVDVFGRDPATGFARRSVDNTGVQYGLAALNAGTITVAQFLDLNQNVGGYDNDGNFVATRNMADPLALRAAYQKGQVTNGGVGLAQQPLPIIDVRPYRDMLPPDGDVHLKFHSFSLRERLLKANGTFANEVLLVAPVSLNIQLDEYAVEKMDEWLTNLGKDTSGDRTIEKIIRAKPDDLVDSCYTEAGDRIVEPQTPTEGKCNVLYPTYRSPRMVAGGPSANDILKCRLKPIAFNDYKVPFTDVEKARLAAIFPGGVCDWSKPGVEQQRPTGTWLTY
;
A
#
# COMPACT_ATOMS: atom_id res chain seq x y z
N MET A 1 -10.52 18.78 -4.53
CA MET A 1 -9.07 18.97 -4.72
C MET A 1 -8.72 18.42 -6.09
N ILE A 2 -7.97 19.18 -6.89
CA ILE A 2 -7.52 18.82 -8.24
C ILE A 2 -6.10 19.35 -8.46
N SER A 3 -5.44 18.94 -9.53
CA SER A 3 -4.08 19.36 -9.84
C SER A 3 -3.88 19.68 -11.34
N GLY A 4 -2.93 20.55 -11.66
CA GLY A 4 -2.45 20.79 -13.03
C GLY A 4 -3.27 21.77 -13.88
N GLY A 5 -4.32 22.41 -13.33
CA GLY A 5 -5.04 23.51 -14.02
C GLY A 5 -6.17 23.08 -14.95
N ASP A 6 -6.56 21.81 -14.93
CA ASP A 6 -7.68 21.23 -15.67
C ASP A 6 -8.46 20.24 -14.80
N VAL A 7 -9.70 19.94 -15.17
CA VAL A 7 -10.54 18.99 -14.43
C VAL A 7 -11.55 18.31 -15.37
N TRP A 8 -11.70 17.00 -15.23
CA TRP A 8 -12.79 16.25 -15.84
C TRP A 8 -14.08 16.49 -15.06
N VAL A 9 -15.11 16.99 -15.73
CA VAL A 9 -16.40 17.36 -15.12
C VAL A 9 -17.51 16.50 -15.72
N GLN A 10 -18.39 16.00 -14.85
CA GLN A 10 -19.68 15.43 -15.20
C GLN A 10 -20.77 16.22 -14.48
N ILE A 11 -21.78 16.63 -15.20
CA ILE A 11 -22.94 17.37 -14.69
C ILE A 11 -24.18 16.54 -14.98
N ASP A 12 -24.83 16.04 -13.95
CA ASP A 12 -26.13 15.38 -14.06
C ASP A 12 -27.20 16.47 -14.20
N VAL A 13 -27.85 16.50 -15.34
CA VAL A 13 -28.88 17.50 -15.65
C VAL A 13 -30.26 16.89 -15.38
N PRO A 14 -31.17 17.60 -14.65
CA PRO A 14 -32.53 17.11 -14.45
C PRO A 14 -33.22 16.80 -15.79
N SER A 15 -34.00 15.73 -15.83
CA SER A 15 -34.62 15.21 -17.07
C SER A 15 -35.58 16.18 -17.76
N ASP A 16 -36.11 17.16 -17.02
CA ASP A 16 -36.96 18.24 -17.52
C ASP A 16 -36.19 19.43 -18.10
N VAL A 17 -34.84 19.43 -17.95
CA VAL A 17 -33.97 20.49 -18.48
C VAL A 17 -33.24 20.00 -19.75
N PRO A 18 -33.41 20.63 -20.90
CA PRO A 18 -32.67 20.25 -22.11
C PRO A 18 -31.16 20.48 -21.94
N LEU A 19 -30.33 19.50 -22.32
CA LEU A 19 -28.87 19.56 -22.20
C LEU A 19 -28.28 20.80 -22.89
N ASN A 20 -28.82 21.18 -24.05
CA ASN A 20 -28.37 22.34 -24.84
C ASN A 20 -28.80 23.70 -24.25
N LYS A 21 -29.57 23.73 -23.17
CA LYS A 21 -29.96 24.96 -22.44
C LYS A 21 -29.12 25.18 -21.20
N THR A 22 -28.32 24.21 -20.81
CA THR A 22 -27.44 24.30 -19.64
C THR A 22 -26.18 25.08 -20.01
N MET A 23 -25.87 26.13 -19.24
CA MET A 23 -24.66 26.93 -19.39
C MET A 23 -23.73 26.74 -18.19
N ILE A 24 -22.44 26.61 -18.45
CA ILE A 24 -21.42 26.39 -17.44
C ILE A 24 -20.41 27.52 -17.42
N LYS A 25 -20.10 28.05 -16.24
CA LYS A 25 -19.07 29.09 -16.08
C LYS A 25 -17.99 28.64 -15.10
N LEU A 26 -16.73 28.94 -15.47
CA LEU A 26 -15.58 28.82 -14.57
C LEU A 26 -15.10 30.22 -14.21
N ASN A 27 -15.13 30.60 -12.94
CA ASN A 27 -14.74 31.94 -12.46
C ASN A 27 -15.42 33.07 -13.26
N GLY A 28 -16.71 32.88 -13.61
CA GLY A 28 -17.50 33.81 -14.39
C GLY A 28 -17.33 33.75 -15.92
N GLN A 29 -16.35 33.02 -16.43
CA GLN A 29 -16.14 32.81 -17.86
C GLN A 29 -16.95 31.60 -18.37
N ASP A 30 -17.59 31.74 -19.53
CA ASP A 30 -18.35 30.66 -20.15
C ASP A 30 -17.40 29.58 -20.69
N VAL A 31 -17.58 28.36 -20.20
CA VAL A 31 -16.83 27.14 -20.58
C VAL A 31 -17.75 26.05 -21.12
N THR A 32 -18.98 26.38 -21.45
CA THR A 32 -20.01 25.43 -21.91
C THR A 32 -19.53 24.61 -23.11
N ALA A 33 -18.77 25.21 -24.02
CA ALA A 33 -18.25 24.56 -25.25
C ALA A 33 -17.24 23.42 -24.94
N ALA A 34 -16.69 23.37 -23.72
CA ALA A 34 -15.79 22.29 -23.31
C ALA A 34 -16.53 21.01 -22.91
N LEU A 35 -17.88 21.08 -22.75
CA LEU A 35 -18.68 19.94 -22.33
C LEU A 35 -19.52 19.41 -23.51
N HIS A 36 -19.65 18.10 -23.56
CA HIS A 36 -20.38 17.37 -24.59
C HIS A 36 -21.59 16.68 -23.95
N PRO A 37 -22.78 16.71 -24.59
CA PRO A 37 -23.95 16.02 -24.11
C PRO A 37 -23.80 14.50 -24.24
N ASP A 38 -24.13 13.76 -23.20
CA ASP A 38 -24.39 12.32 -23.25
C ASP A 38 -25.92 12.09 -23.11
N PRO A 39 -26.64 11.85 -24.21
CA PRO A 39 -28.08 11.64 -24.15
C PRO A 39 -28.49 10.36 -23.41
N LYS A 40 -27.59 9.35 -23.31
CA LYS A 40 -27.91 8.07 -22.65
C LYS A 40 -28.01 8.24 -21.13
N THR A 41 -27.16 9.04 -20.57
CA THR A 41 -27.10 9.30 -19.11
C THR A 41 -27.75 10.64 -18.75
N HIS A 42 -28.18 11.43 -19.75
CA HIS A 42 -28.67 12.80 -19.60
C HIS A 42 -27.70 13.70 -18.82
N THR A 43 -26.40 13.62 -19.19
CA THR A 43 -25.32 14.37 -18.55
C THR A 43 -24.58 15.26 -19.54
N LEU A 44 -23.87 16.25 -19.00
CA LEU A 44 -22.83 16.98 -19.72
C LEU A 44 -21.46 16.57 -19.17
N ILE A 45 -20.56 16.13 -20.05
CA ILE A 45 -19.22 15.67 -19.66
C ILE A 45 -18.14 16.39 -20.46
N GLY A 46 -17.02 16.71 -19.84
CA GLY A 46 -15.92 17.33 -20.56
C GLY A 46 -14.72 17.71 -19.68
N LEU A 47 -13.64 18.10 -20.36
CA LEU A 47 -12.42 18.59 -19.73
C LEU A 47 -12.44 20.11 -19.67
N VAL A 48 -12.63 20.67 -18.49
CA VAL A 48 -12.56 22.11 -18.23
C VAL A 48 -11.13 22.49 -17.92
N THR A 49 -10.58 23.45 -18.65
CA THR A 49 -9.20 23.96 -18.52
C THR A 49 -9.18 25.40 -18.03
N GLY A 50 -8.00 25.91 -17.66
CA GLY A 50 -7.82 27.31 -17.27
C GLY A 50 -8.08 27.59 -15.78
N LEU A 51 -8.06 26.57 -14.93
CA LEU A 51 -8.14 26.74 -13.49
C LEU A 51 -6.86 27.39 -12.95
N LYS A 52 -7.03 28.42 -12.12
CA LYS A 52 -5.93 29.08 -11.41
C LYS A 52 -5.52 28.26 -10.20
N LEU A 53 -4.30 28.41 -9.73
CA LEU A 53 -3.90 27.87 -8.44
C LEU A 53 -4.78 28.44 -7.32
N GLY A 54 -5.15 27.59 -6.37
CA GLY A 54 -6.09 27.92 -5.31
C GLY A 54 -7.56 27.69 -5.72
N GLU A 55 -8.46 28.47 -5.16
CA GLU A 55 -9.89 28.28 -5.33
C GLU A 55 -10.40 28.74 -6.70
N ASN A 56 -11.27 27.94 -7.29
CA ASN A 56 -11.98 28.20 -8.53
C ASN A 56 -13.45 27.86 -8.33
N ILE A 57 -14.33 28.62 -8.98
CA ILE A 57 -15.78 28.45 -8.87
C ILE A 57 -16.32 27.95 -10.20
N LEU A 58 -16.89 26.76 -10.20
CA LEU A 58 -17.64 26.20 -11.31
C LEU A 58 -19.13 26.39 -11.04
N GLU A 59 -19.84 27.06 -11.94
CA GLU A 59 -21.27 27.38 -11.81
C GLU A 59 -22.05 26.78 -12.97
N VAL A 60 -23.21 26.21 -12.65
CA VAL A 60 -24.15 25.65 -13.65
C VAL A 60 -25.43 26.48 -13.64
N PHE A 61 -25.90 26.89 -14.82
CA PHE A 61 -27.12 27.64 -15.03
C PHE A 61 -28.08 26.80 -15.87
N ASN A 62 -29.31 26.59 -15.39
CA ASN A 62 -30.38 26.02 -16.20
C ASN A 62 -31.07 27.15 -17.00
N GLY A 63 -31.21 27.01 -18.27
CA GLY A 63 -31.76 28.07 -19.15
C GLY A 63 -33.23 28.45 -18.93
N GLN A 64 -33.88 28.00 -17.83
CA GLN A 64 -35.30 28.25 -17.58
C GLN A 64 -35.60 29.63 -17.01
N SER A 65 -34.64 30.28 -16.34
CA SER A 65 -34.76 31.64 -15.89
C SER A 65 -33.47 32.41 -16.17
N ARG A 66 -33.55 33.55 -16.83
CA ARG A 66 -32.40 34.40 -17.14
C ARG A 66 -31.62 34.73 -15.89
N GLY A 67 -30.48 34.10 -15.72
CA GLY A 67 -29.47 34.40 -14.68
C GLY A 67 -29.60 33.67 -13.35
N SER A 68 -30.51 32.70 -13.16
CA SER A 68 -30.52 31.91 -11.93
C SER A 68 -29.51 30.78 -11.99
N ARG A 69 -28.58 30.77 -11.03
CA ARG A 69 -27.61 29.70 -10.84
C ARG A 69 -28.32 28.46 -10.28
N ALA A 70 -28.20 27.32 -10.96
CA ALA A 70 -28.78 26.06 -10.52
C ALA A 70 -27.90 25.34 -9.51
N SER A 71 -26.56 25.40 -9.71
CA SER A 71 -25.58 24.73 -8.81
C SER A 71 -24.23 25.44 -8.86
N GLN A 72 -23.44 25.25 -7.82
CA GLN A 72 -22.07 25.76 -7.70
C GLN A 72 -21.17 24.73 -7.03
N LEU A 73 -19.93 24.59 -7.53
CA LEU A 73 -18.88 23.75 -6.95
C LEU A 73 -17.61 24.58 -6.81
N THR A 74 -17.04 24.61 -5.61
CA THR A 74 -15.71 25.18 -5.38
C THR A 74 -14.65 24.11 -5.63
N LEU A 75 -13.74 24.38 -6.54
CA LEU A 75 -12.62 23.52 -6.91
C LEU A 75 -11.32 24.15 -6.43
N LYS A 76 -10.56 23.46 -5.60
CA LYS A 76 -9.22 23.91 -5.19
C LYS A 76 -8.17 23.21 -6.05
N ASN A 77 -7.46 24.01 -6.86
CA ASN A 77 -6.44 23.54 -7.79
C ASN A 77 -5.05 23.71 -7.18
N TYR A 78 -4.24 22.66 -7.27
CA TYR A 78 -2.88 22.57 -6.78
C TYR A 78 -1.86 22.42 -7.92
N PRO A 79 -0.56 22.71 -7.67
CA PRO A 79 0.48 22.43 -8.64
C PRO A 79 0.51 20.94 -9.02
N ILE A 80 0.82 20.63 -10.26
CA ILE A 80 1.02 19.23 -10.70
C ILE A 80 2.21 18.56 -9.99
N THR A 81 3.12 19.37 -9.48
CA THR A 81 4.28 18.92 -8.71
C THR A 81 3.96 18.62 -7.24
N GLY A 82 2.72 18.87 -6.78
CA GLY A 82 2.29 18.73 -5.37
C GLY A 82 2.92 19.81 -4.47
N PRO A 83 2.81 19.69 -3.15
CA PRO A 83 1.93 18.74 -2.46
C PRO A 83 0.48 19.23 -2.44
N ILE A 84 -0.46 18.32 -2.11
CA ILE A 84 -1.88 18.65 -1.89
C ILE A 84 -2.24 18.56 -0.41
N PHE A 85 -1.96 17.40 0.23
CA PHE A 85 -2.26 17.15 1.65
C PHE A 85 -1.15 16.39 2.40
N SER A 86 -0.09 15.94 1.73
CA SER A 86 0.99 15.17 2.35
C SER A 86 1.93 16.00 3.23
N GLY A 87 1.75 17.32 3.29
CA GLY A 87 2.62 18.23 4.04
C GLY A 87 3.79 18.75 3.22
N SER A 88 4.86 19.17 3.89
CA SER A 88 6.03 19.75 3.23
C SER A 88 6.80 18.68 2.45
N GLN A 89 7.15 18.99 1.21
CA GLN A 89 7.97 18.08 0.41
C GLN A 89 9.38 17.94 0.99
N GLU A 90 9.86 16.69 1.07
CA GLU A 90 11.21 16.38 1.56
C GLU A 90 12.32 17.14 0.83
N GLN A 91 13.31 17.58 1.60
CA GLN A 91 14.54 18.21 1.12
C GLN A 91 15.75 17.63 1.85
N PRO A 92 16.87 17.36 1.12
CA PRO A 92 17.00 17.39 -0.35
C PRO A 92 16.17 16.30 -1.03
N PHE A 93 15.94 16.43 -2.35
CA PHE A 93 15.26 15.41 -3.15
C PHE A 93 16.00 15.23 -4.49
N PHE A 94 16.33 13.98 -4.82
CA PHE A 94 17.18 13.64 -5.97
C PHE A 94 16.38 13.13 -7.14
N CYS A 95 16.42 13.87 -8.25
CA CYS A 95 15.78 13.46 -9.51
C CYS A 95 16.52 12.29 -10.15
N GLN A 96 15.76 11.38 -10.76
CA GLN A 96 16.29 10.18 -11.42
C GLN A 96 15.64 9.93 -12.80
N THR A 97 15.15 10.97 -13.45
CA THR A 97 14.50 10.87 -14.77
C THR A 97 15.44 10.35 -15.86
N GLN A 98 16.72 10.72 -15.80
CA GLN A 98 17.74 10.25 -16.74
C GLN A 98 18.09 8.77 -16.58
N ASP A 99 17.88 8.22 -15.37
CA ASP A 99 18.16 6.82 -15.05
C ASP A 99 16.95 5.91 -15.33
N PHE A 100 15.75 6.51 -15.45
CA PHE A 100 14.50 5.79 -15.70
C PHE A 100 14.45 5.28 -17.15
N LYS A 101 14.22 3.98 -17.31
CA LYS A 101 14.12 3.34 -18.62
C LYS A 101 12.67 3.25 -19.10
N LEU A 102 12.42 3.79 -20.30
CA LEU A 102 11.16 3.63 -21.01
C LEU A 102 11.04 2.22 -21.61
N PRO A 103 9.83 1.75 -21.95
CA PRO A 103 9.64 0.42 -22.55
C PRO A 103 10.41 0.18 -23.86
N ASP A 104 10.75 1.24 -24.59
CA ASP A 104 11.57 1.18 -25.82
C ASP A 104 13.09 1.19 -25.53
N GLY A 105 13.49 1.21 -24.26
CA GLY A 105 14.90 1.23 -23.82
C GLY A 105 15.53 2.62 -23.73
N THR A 106 14.85 3.68 -24.18
CA THR A 106 15.33 5.07 -24.05
C THR A 106 15.16 5.58 -22.61
N SER A 107 15.60 6.79 -22.31
CA SER A 107 15.39 7.43 -20.99
C SER A 107 14.57 8.70 -21.13
N LEU A 108 14.00 9.19 -20.00
CA LEU A 108 13.26 10.46 -19.99
C LEU A 108 14.16 11.69 -20.14
N GLY A 109 15.48 11.52 -20.03
CA GLY A 109 16.43 12.62 -20.06
C GLY A 109 16.54 13.38 -18.73
N PRO A 110 17.31 14.51 -18.71
CA PRO A 110 17.51 15.29 -17.50
C PRO A 110 16.21 15.98 -17.05
N PRO A 111 16.05 16.24 -15.74
CA PRO A 111 14.91 16.98 -15.22
C PRO A 111 14.92 18.43 -15.70
N LEU A 112 13.73 19.00 -15.86
CA LEU A 112 13.55 20.40 -16.30
C LEU A 112 13.68 21.40 -15.15
N ASP A 113 13.44 20.94 -13.92
CA ASP A 113 13.45 21.76 -12.70
C ASP A 113 13.79 20.94 -11.45
N SER A 114 13.86 21.60 -10.30
CA SER A 114 14.11 20.98 -8.99
C SER A 114 12.98 20.08 -8.48
N ASN A 115 11.79 20.14 -9.08
CA ASN A 115 10.68 19.25 -8.81
C ASN A 115 10.70 18.00 -9.69
N CYS A 116 11.82 17.76 -10.38
CA CYS A 116 12.04 16.60 -11.23
C CYS A 116 11.06 16.49 -12.41
N SER A 117 10.51 17.60 -12.88
CA SER A 117 9.58 17.63 -13.99
C SER A 117 10.23 17.19 -15.31
N VAL A 118 9.45 16.51 -16.17
CA VAL A 118 9.82 16.18 -17.54
C VAL A 118 8.65 16.43 -18.49
N LYS A 119 8.93 16.54 -19.79
CA LYS A 119 7.86 16.47 -20.80
C LYS A 119 7.26 15.07 -20.81
N THR A 120 5.93 14.99 -20.86
CA THR A 120 5.24 13.72 -21.05
C THR A 120 5.64 13.09 -22.38
N VAL A 121 6.04 11.82 -22.33
CA VAL A 121 6.47 11.02 -23.47
C VAL A 121 5.46 9.89 -23.68
N VAL A 122 5.14 9.61 -24.93
CA VAL A 122 4.32 8.47 -25.33
C VAL A 122 5.17 7.55 -26.18
N THR A 123 5.32 6.30 -25.71
CA THR A 123 5.97 5.22 -26.45
C THR A 123 4.95 4.15 -26.80
N TYR A 124 5.24 3.40 -27.85
CA TYR A 124 4.44 2.25 -28.27
C TYR A 124 5.31 1.00 -28.33
N VAL A 125 4.80 -0.06 -27.73
CA VAL A 125 5.40 -1.39 -27.82
C VAL A 125 4.35 -2.40 -28.29
N TYR A 126 4.80 -3.49 -28.91
CA TYR A 126 3.89 -4.53 -29.37
C TYR A 126 4.39 -5.94 -28.98
N LYS A 127 3.47 -6.87 -28.84
CA LYS A 127 3.79 -8.29 -28.65
C LYS A 127 4.02 -8.93 -30.02
N SER A 128 5.23 -9.52 -30.19
CA SER A 128 5.60 -10.25 -31.40
C SER A 128 5.14 -11.71 -31.32
N THR A 129 4.63 -12.27 -32.41
CA THR A 129 4.35 -13.70 -32.55
C THR A 129 5.61 -14.52 -32.79
N MET A 130 6.73 -13.88 -33.16
CA MET A 130 8.00 -14.56 -33.29
C MET A 130 8.63 -14.79 -31.92
N LEU A 131 8.92 -16.04 -31.59
CA LEU A 131 9.63 -16.40 -30.37
C LEU A 131 10.98 -15.68 -30.35
N ALA A 132 11.27 -14.98 -29.25
CA ALA A 132 12.64 -14.55 -28.99
C ALA A 132 13.55 -15.79 -28.95
N PRO A 133 14.77 -15.75 -29.51
CA PRO A 133 15.73 -16.85 -29.38
C PRO A 133 15.87 -17.18 -27.88
N ALA A 134 15.85 -18.46 -27.53
CA ALA A 134 16.06 -18.92 -26.17
C ALA A 134 17.44 -18.45 -25.69
N VAL A 135 17.47 -17.31 -25.02
CA VAL A 135 18.67 -16.85 -24.31
C VAL A 135 18.68 -17.56 -22.97
N ALA A 136 19.88 -18.02 -22.56
CA ALA A 136 20.20 -18.89 -21.44
C ALA A 136 19.27 -18.77 -20.18
N PRO A 137 19.17 -19.83 -19.33
CA PRO A 137 18.21 -19.91 -18.25
C PRO A 137 18.31 -18.68 -17.34
N ARG A 138 17.27 -17.86 -17.34
CA ARG A 138 17.11 -16.71 -16.46
C ARG A 138 16.67 -17.17 -15.08
N ALA A 139 17.17 -16.49 -14.05
CA ALA A 139 16.72 -16.72 -12.67
C ALA A 139 15.20 -16.65 -12.58
N ALA A 140 14.61 -17.54 -11.77
CA ALA A 140 13.17 -17.60 -11.53
C ALA A 140 12.63 -16.21 -11.12
N GLY A 141 11.72 -15.66 -11.94
CA GLY A 141 11.08 -14.35 -11.71
C GLY A 141 11.27 -13.30 -12.80
N SER A 142 12.04 -13.53 -13.85
CA SER A 142 12.28 -12.57 -14.93
C SER A 142 11.83 -13.05 -16.31
N ALA A 143 10.57 -13.43 -16.46
CA ALA A 143 9.95 -13.58 -17.78
C ALA A 143 9.29 -12.25 -18.17
N ALA A 144 10.08 -11.27 -18.63
CA ALA A 144 9.51 -10.18 -19.38
C ALA A 144 9.11 -10.72 -20.76
N PRO A 145 7.88 -10.48 -21.24
CA PRO A 145 7.48 -10.81 -22.58
C PRO A 145 8.38 -10.06 -23.57
N ALA A 146 8.56 -10.61 -24.76
CA ALA A 146 9.31 -9.97 -25.82
C ALA A 146 8.47 -8.84 -26.44
N LEU A 147 8.14 -7.81 -25.66
CA LEU A 147 7.59 -6.59 -26.19
C LEU A 147 8.69 -5.85 -26.95
N LYS A 148 8.41 -5.52 -28.18
CA LYS A 148 9.31 -4.78 -29.06
C LYS A 148 8.81 -3.36 -29.24
N PRO A 149 9.68 -2.35 -29.40
CA PRO A 149 9.27 -1.03 -29.83
C PRO A 149 8.48 -1.09 -31.14
N LEU A 150 7.35 -0.37 -31.25
CA LEU A 150 6.57 -0.32 -32.48
C LEU A 150 7.34 0.49 -33.53
N PRO A 151 7.69 -0.08 -34.68
CA PRO A 151 8.56 0.59 -35.65
C PRO A 151 7.86 1.66 -36.48
N SER A 152 6.51 1.66 -36.56
CA SER A 152 5.72 2.59 -37.34
C SER A 152 4.36 2.86 -36.71
N MET A 153 3.92 4.10 -36.76
CA MET A 153 2.59 4.53 -36.32
C MET A 153 1.52 4.40 -37.41
N THR A 154 1.92 4.07 -38.63
CA THR A 154 1.03 4.01 -39.80
C THR A 154 0.85 2.60 -40.35
N ALA A 155 1.66 1.63 -39.89
CA ALA A 155 1.57 0.25 -40.34
C ALA A 155 1.98 -0.69 -39.22
N LEU A 156 1.17 -1.73 -38.96
CA LEU A 156 1.50 -2.77 -37.99
C LEU A 156 2.58 -3.71 -38.54
N PRO A 157 3.51 -4.21 -37.69
CA PRO A 157 4.43 -5.27 -38.04
C PRO A 157 3.70 -6.54 -38.46
N SER A 158 4.27 -7.31 -39.41
CA SER A 158 3.67 -8.58 -39.85
C SER A 158 3.64 -9.65 -38.76
N ASP A 159 4.48 -9.51 -37.74
CA ASP A 159 4.59 -10.41 -36.57
C ASP A 159 3.85 -9.91 -35.33
N VAL A 160 2.92 -8.93 -35.48
CA VAL A 160 2.12 -8.47 -34.33
C VAL A 160 1.15 -9.55 -33.87
N ALA A 161 1.15 -9.83 -32.55
CA ALA A 161 0.16 -10.70 -31.94
C ALA A 161 -1.21 -9.99 -31.86
N TRP A 162 -2.28 -10.78 -31.83
CA TRP A 162 -3.64 -10.30 -31.59
C TRP A 162 -4.15 -10.84 -30.26
N THR A 163 -5.00 -10.09 -29.61
CA THR A 163 -5.66 -10.50 -28.36
C THR A 163 -7.15 -10.21 -28.43
N THR A 164 -7.92 -10.89 -27.56
CA THR A 164 -9.33 -10.60 -27.32
C THR A 164 -9.48 -10.11 -25.89
N THR A 165 -10.01 -8.90 -25.74
CA THR A 165 -10.22 -8.29 -24.43
C THR A 165 -11.31 -9.01 -23.63
N SER A 166 -11.43 -8.76 -22.33
CA SER A 166 -12.50 -9.29 -21.48
C SER A 166 -13.90 -8.84 -21.89
N THR A 167 -14.02 -7.80 -22.71
CA THR A 167 -15.26 -7.31 -23.33
C THR A 167 -15.53 -7.88 -24.71
N GLY A 168 -14.66 -8.77 -25.22
CA GLY A 168 -14.82 -9.44 -26.51
C GLY A 168 -14.24 -8.69 -27.71
N GLU A 169 -13.59 -7.53 -27.51
CA GLU A 169 -12.96 -6.78 -28.59
C GLU A 169 -11.68 -7.46 -29.06
N LYS A 170 -11.57 -7.74 -30.35
CA LYS A 170 -10.36 -8.30 -30.96
C LYS A 170 -9.47 -7.19 -31.51
N VAL A 171 -8.32 -7.00 -30.92
CA VAL A 171 -7.39 -5.91 -31.23
C VAL A 171 -5.94 -6.43 -31.38
N PRO A 172 -5.07 -5.72 -32.14
CA PRO A 172 -3.64 -6.03 -32.15
C PRO A 172 -3.07 -5.77 -30.74
N TYR A 173 -2.13 -6.62 -30.31
CA TYR A 173 -1.45 -6.41 -29.04
C TYR A 173 -0.40 -5.31 -29.18
N VAL A 174 -0.88 -4.10 -29.27
CA VAL A 174 -0.07 -2.86 -29.29
C VAL A 174 -0.42 -2.06 -28.05
N VAL A 175 0.58 -1.72 -27.25
CA VAL A 175 0.43 -1.00 -25.99
C VAL A 175 0.96 0.41 -26.14
N ARG A 176 0.10 1.37 -25.87
CA ARG A 176 0.46 2.77 -25.67
C ARG A 176 0.90 2.97 -24.25
N VAL A 177 2.13 3.45 -24.04
CA VAL A 177 2.67 3.76 -22.72
C VAL A 177 2.92 5.26 -22.62
N GLU A 178 2.16 5.93 -21.76
CA GLU A 178 2.38 7.33 -21.42
C GLU A 178 3.26 7.42 -20.17
N THR A 179 4.32 8.21 -20.20
CA THR A 179 5.25 8.42 -19.09
C THR A 179 5.48 9.91 -18.88
N GLY A 180 5.41 10.37 -17.65
CA GLY A 180 5.65 11.76 -17.27
C GLY A 180 5.92 11.88 -15.77
N THR A 181 5.78 13.11 -15.24
CA THR A 181 6.00 13.37 -13.81
C THR A 181 4.79 14.04 -13.17
N ILE A 182 4.42 13.56 -12.00
CA ILE A 182 3.34 14.08 -11.14
C ILE A 182 3.79 13.95 -9.69
N ASN A 183 3.58 14.98 -8.86
CA ASN A 183 3.98 14.99 -7.45
C ASN A 183 5.45 14.58 -7.23
N ARG A 184 6.34 15.01 -8.11
CA ARG A 184 7.76 14.61 -8.21
C ARG A 184 8.01 13.12 -8.53
N ALA A 185 6.96 12.30 -8.70
CA ALA A 185 7.08 10.91 -9.12
C ALA A 185 7.14 10.79 -10.64
N ILE A 186 7.79 9.75 -11.16
CA ILE A 186 7.60 9.32 -12.53
C ILE A 186 6.37 8.41 -12.55
N TYR A 187 5.37 8.74 -13.37
CA TYR A 187 4.18 7.89 -13.58
C TYR A 187 4.22 7.21 -14.94
N GLN A 188 3.51 6.09 -15.05
CA GLN A 188 3.20 5.45 -16.32
C GLN A 188 1.74 5.01 -16.39
N PHE A 189 1.18 5.05 -17.60
CA PHE A 189 -0.05 4.36 -18.00
C PHE A 189 0.25 3.41 -19.14
N ALA A 190 -0.34 2.22 -19.11
CA ALA A 190 -0.26 1.26 -20.20
C ALA A 190 -1.68 0.86 -20.62
N VAL A 191 -1.99 0.96 -21.92
CA VAL A 191 -3.32 0.63 -22.46
C VAL A 191 -3.19 0.11 -23.90
N LEU A 192 -4.02 -0.87 -24.28
CA LEU A 192 -4.09 -1.33 -25.68
C LEU A 192 -4.63 -0.19 -26.57
N HIS A 193 -3.89 0.11 -27.65
CA HIS A 193 -4.28 1.13 -28.63
C HIS A 193 -3.61 0.86 -29.97
N ASP A 194 -4.40 0.81 -31.04
CA ASP A 194 -3.92 0.68 -32.42
C ASP A 194 -3.74 2.06 -33.06
N PRO A 195 -2.53 2.63 -33.07
CA PRO A 195 -2.30 3.96 -33.62
C PRO A 195 -2.47 4.04 -35.16
N THR A 196 -2.55 2.88 -35.84
CA THR A 196 -2.73 2.83 -37.29
C THR A 196 -4.18 3.01 -37.71
N LYS A 197 -5.15 2.81 -36.80
CA LYS A 197 -6.59 2.85 -37.08
C LYS A 197 -7.39 3.74 -36.14
N GLU A 198 -6.84 4.03 -34.96
CA GLU A 198 -7.55 4.82 -33.96
C GLU A 198 -6.94 6.23 -33.84
N PRO A 199 -7.76 7.26 -33.59
CA PRO A 199 -7.25 8.58 -33.27
C PRO A 199 -6.50 8.56 -31.93
N GLN A 200 -5.77 9.63 -31.63
CA GLN A 200 -5.18 9.79 -30.29
C GLN A 200 -6.28 9.66 -29.23
N PRO A 201 -6.06 8.84 -28.18
CA PRO A 201 -7.04 8.66 -27.12
C PRO A 201 -7.39 9.96 -26.40
N GLY A 202 -8.63 10.06 -26.01
CA GLY A 202 -9.14 11.15 -25.18
C GLY A 202 -10.24 10.67 -24.25
N PRO A 203 -10.64 11.48 -23.28
CA PRO A 203 -11.61 11.04 -22.27
C PRO A 203 -13.02 10.76 -22.85
N ILE A 204 -13.34 11.33 -24.02
CA ILE A 204 -14.60 11.12 -24.75
C ILE A 204 -14.46 10.00 -25.79
N ALA A 205 -13.23 9.79 -26.28
CA ALA A 205 -12.91 8.77 -27.28
C ALA A 205 -11.78 7.85 -26.74
N PRO A 206 -12.06 7.00 -25.77
CA PRO A 206 -11.07 6.08 -25.22
C PRO A 206 -10.68 5.00 -26.24
N PRO A 207 -9.51 4.35 -26.08
CA PRO A 207 -9.08 3.26 -26.96
C PRO A 207 -10.09 2.11 -26.99
N LYS A 208 -10.31 1.51 -28.16
CA LYS A 208 -11.21 0.35 -28.30
C LYS A 208 -10.73 -0.87 -27.52
N GLY A 209 -9.41 -1.02 -27.39
CA GLY A 209 -8.80 -2.09 -26.62
C GLY A 209 -8.92 -1.94 -25.11
N TRP A 210 -9.40 -0.79 -24.58
CA TRP A 210 -9.60 -0.61 -23.16
C TRP A 210 -10.98 -1.09 -22.71
N ASN A 211 -11.01 -2.05 -21.79
CA ASN A 211 -12.23 -2.62 -21.21
C ASN A 211 -12.90 -1.71 -20.15
N ARG A 212 -12.51 -0.44 -20.03
CA ARG A 212 -13.00 0.56 -19.07
C ARG A 212 -12.62 0.27 -17.61
N ARG A 213 -11.64 -0.59 -17.33
CA ARG A 213 -11.20 -0.96 -16.01
C ARG A 213 -9.75 -0.56 -15.79
N LEU A 214 -9.45 -0.06 -14.60
CA LEU A 214 -8.11 0.37 -14.23
C LEU A 214 -7.54 -0.54 -13.14
N LEU A 215 -6.37 -1.12 -13.41
CA LEU A 215 -5.54 -1.80 -12.40
C LEU A 215 -4.43 -0.85 -11.96
N TYR A 216 -4.43 -0.46 -10.69
CA TYR A 216 -3.36 0.36 -10.12
C TYR A 216 -2.35 -0.52 -9.39
N SER A 217 -1.10 -0.53 -9.85
CA SER A 217 -0.03 -1.40 -9.33
C SER A 217 0.80 -0.69 -8.27
N PHE A 218 1.00 -1.37 -7.12
CA PHE A 218 1.83 -0.91 -6.02
C PHE A 218 3.08 -1.78 -5.85
N GLY A 219 4.25 -1.14 -5.78
CA GLY A 219 5.52 -1.82 -5.56
C GLY A 219 5.84 -1.99 -4.07
N GLY A 220 6.51 -3.08 -3.75
CA GLY A 220 6.92 -3.44 -2.39
C GLY A 220 8.18 -2.72 -1.91
N GLY A 221 8.72 -3.20 -0.79
CA GLY A 221 9.89 -2.65 -0.09
C GLY A 221 9.48 -1.87 1.15
N CYS A 222 10.36 -1.18 1.72
CA CYS A 222 10.42 -0.18 2.79
C CYS A 222 11.77 -0.28 3.55
N PRO A 223 12.91 -0.42 2.82
CA PRO A 223 14.20 -0.67 3.46
C PRO A 223 14.86 0.61 4.00
N GLY A 224 14.62 1.76 3.37
CA GLY A 224 15.33 3.02 3.56
C GLY A 224 15.90 3.58 2.25
N GLY A 225 16.71 4.65 2.34
CA GLY A 225 17.33 5.25 1.16
C GLY A 225 16.37 6.09 0.32
N TRP A 226 15.38 6.70 0.98
CA TRP A 226 14.39 7.60 0.38
C TRP A 226 15.01 8.95 -0.03
N LEU A 227 14.27 10.04 -0.08
CA LEU A 227 14.72 11.36 -0.58
C LEU A 227 15.06 11.38 -2.07
N LYS A 228 14.53 10.46 -2.84
CA LYS A 228 14.80 10.31 -4.27
C LYS A 228 13.52 9.98 -5.05
N GLN A 229 13.55 10.31 -6.33
CA GLN A 229 12.42 10.04 -7.25
C GLN A 229 12.17 8.55 -7.47
N GLY A 230 13.24 7.75 -7.47
CA GLY A 230 13.20 6.31 -7.77
C GLY A 230 13.17 6.02 -9.27
N THR A 231 13.53 4.78 -9.61
CA THR A 231 13.52 4.27 -10.99
C THR A 231 12.68 3.01 -11.16
N SER A 232 12.19 2.41 -10.06
CA SER A 232 11.26 1.28 -10.08
C SER A 232 9.82 1.77 -10.14
N ILE A 233 8.95 1.06 -10.85
CA ILE A 233 7.53 1.37 -10.99
C ILE A 233 6.69 0.10 -10.97
N GLY A 234 5.49 0.17 -10.39
CA GLY A 234 4.53 -0.93 -10.38
C GLY A 234 4.96 -2.14 -9.55
N TYR A 235 4.13 -3.17 -9.57
CA TYR A 235 4.41 -4.44 -8.93
C TYR A 235 5.50 -5.19 -9.69
N ASN A 236 6.56 -5.62 -9.00
CA ASN A 236 7.73 -6.29 -9.58
C ASN A 236 8.55 -5.45 -10.60
N GLY A 237 8.55 -4.13 -10.47
CA GLY A 237 9.50 -3.24 -11.17
C GLY A 237 9.17 -2.89 -12.61
N ALA A 238 8.02 -3.35 -13.14
CA ALA A 238 7.55 -3.00 -14.48
C ALA A 238 6.04 -2.83 -14.50
N LEU A 239 5.53 -1.94 -15.33
CA LEU A 239 4.11 -1.67 -15.42
C LEU A 239 3.40 -2.65 -16.37
N VAL A 240 3.87 -2.83 -17.58
CA VAL A 240 3.13 -3.65 -18.58
C VAL A 240 3.14 -5.12 -18.20
N LYS A 241 2.03 -5.61 -17.62
CA LYS A 241 1.80 -7.03 -17.35
C LYS A 241 1.03 -7.64 -18.51
N GLU A 242 1.69 -8.51 -19.25
CA GLU A 242 1.17 -9.03 -20.52
C GLU A 242 -0.22 -9.67 -20.37
N ALA A 243 -0.43 -10.51 -19.35
CA ALA A 243 -1.71 -11.17 -19.12
C ALA A 243 -2.84 -10.17 -18.81
N ILE A 244 -2.54 -9.07 -18.12
CA ILE A 244 -3.52 -8.07 -17.68
C ILE A 244 -3.86 -7.12 -18.82
N VAL A 245 -2.83 -6.47 -19.41
CA VAL A 245 -3.03 -5.52 -20.51
C VAL A 245 -3.67 -6.22 -21.72
N GLY A 246 -3.26 -7.48 -22.01
CA GLY A 246 -3.83 -8.28 -23.09
C GLY A 246 -5.33 -8.58 -22.94
N ARG A 247 -5.88 -8.49 -21.74
CA ARG A 247 -7.34 -8.60 -21.47
C ARG A 247 -8.07 -7.27 -21.53
N GLY A 248 -7.38 -6.19 -21.89
CA GLY A 248 -7.95 -4.87 -22.08
C GLY A 248 -7.94 -3.97 -20.85
N TYR A 249 -7.35 -4.39 -19.73
CA TYR A 249 -7.19 -3.49 -18.59
C TYR A 249 -6.20 -2.38 -18.92
N ALA A 250 -6.47 -1.17 -18.46
CA ALA A 250 -5.42 -0.18 -18.32
C ALA A 250 -4.64 -0.43 -17.03
N GLU A 251 -3.34 -0.28 -17.09
CA GLU A 251 -2.47 -0.31 -15.90
C GLU A 251 -1.92 1.07 -15.59
N ALA A 252 -1.84 1.44 -14.31
CA ALA A 252 -1.24 2.68 -13.84
C ALA A 252 -0.36 2.44 -12.61
N SER A 253 0.70 3.23 -12.47
CA SER A 253 1.53 3.30 -11.27
C SER A 253 2.44 4.53 -11.30
N SER A 254 3.18 4.74 -10.21
CA SER A 254 4.26 5.72 -10.16
C SER A 254 5.44 5.26 -9.30
N THR A 255 6.57 5.95 -9.44
CA THR A 255 7.77 5.62 -8.63
C THR A 255 7.57 5.88 -7.14
N LEU A 256 6.73 6.83 -6.72
CA LEU A 256 6.38 7.06 -5.32
C LEU A 256 5.28 6.12 -4.80
N ASN A 257 4.72 5.27 -5.67
CA ASN A 257 3.90 4.12 -5.31
C ASN A 257 4.70 2.80 -5.25
N VAL A 258 6.00 2.90 -5.09
CA VAL A 258 6.90 1.79 -4.78
C VAL A 258 7.57 2.11 -3.44
N PHE A 259 7.23 1.36 -2.38
CA PHE A 259 7.75 1.65 -1.03
C PHE A 259 9.27 1.48 -0.89
N GLY A 260 9.90 0.76 -1.82
CA GLY A 260 11.36 0.78 -1.95
C GLY A 260 11.94 2.16 -2.31
N ASN A 261 11.16 3.03 -2.95
CA ASN A 261 11.52 4.41 -3.28
C ASN A 261 10.99 5.42 -2.25
N ASN A 262 9.80 5.16 -1.68
CA ASN A 262 9.08 6.07 -0.78
C ASN A 262 8.18 5.28 0.17
N CYS A 263 8.59 5.10 1.42
CA CYS A 263 7.79 4.37 2.41
C CYS A 263 6.95 5.32 3.28
N ASN A 264 6.14 6.14 2.63
CA ASN A 264 5.20 7.06 3.26
C ASN A 264 3.82 6.88 2.64
N SER A 265 2.87 6.31 3.40
CA SER A 265 1.53 5.97 2.93
C SER A 265 0.70 7.21 2.52
N VAL A 266 0.96 8.37 3.12
CA VAL A 266 0.26 9.62 2.80
C VAL A 266 0.73 10.17 1.45
N ILE A 267 2.06 10.20 1.21
CA ILE A 267 2.63 10.60 -0.10
C ILE A 267 2.19 9.60 -1.19
N ALA A 268 2.15 8.31 -0.88
CA ALA A 268 1.68 7.28 -1.82
C ALA A 268 0.22 7.50 -2.22
N ALA A 269 -0.65 7.80 -1.25
CA ALA A 269 -2.07 8.08 -1.50
C ALA A 269 -2.27 9.36 -2.33
N GLU A 270 -1.58 10.44 -1.98
CA GLU A 270 -1.62 11.70 -2.73
C GLU A 270 -1.15 11.51 -4.17
N THR A 271 -0.04 10.82 -4.35
CA THR A 271 0.50 10.54 -5.69
C THR A 271 -0.47 9.68 -6.50
N MET A 272 -1.04 8.61 -5.92
CA MET A 272 -2.06 7.80 -6.58
C MET A 272 -3.26 8.63 -7.00
N MET A 273 -3.77 9.50 -6.12
CA MET A 273 -4.90 10.38 -6.42
C MET A 273 -4.62 11.24 -7.66
N MET A 274 -3.46 11.91 -7.68
CA MET A 274 -3.06 12.80 -8.78
C MET A 274 -2.82 12.01 -10.10
N VAL A 275 -2.23 10.81 -10.01
CA VAL A 275 -2.01 9.92 -11.16
C VAL A 275 -3.34 9.40 -11.71
N LYS A 276 -4.28 8.96 -10.86
CA LYS A 276 -5.63 8.54 -11.27
C LYS A 276 -6.40 9.70 -11.90
N GLU A 277 -6.29 10.91 -11.35
CA GLU A 277 -6.87 12.13 -11.94
C GLU A 277 -6.33 12.36 -13.36
N ARG A 278 -5.01 12.28 -13.55
CA ARG A 278 -4.38 12.41 -14.88
C ARG A 278 -4.86 11.33 -15.85
N PHE A 279 -5.00 10.08 -15.37
CA PHE A 279 -5.54 8.99 -16.17
C PHE A 279 -6.97 9.29 -16.67
N ILE A 280 -7.84 9.77 -15.77
CA ILE A 280 -9.22 10.14 -16.13
C ILE A 280 -9.25 11.26 -17.18
N LYS A 281 -8.38 12.26 -17.04
CA LYS A 281 -8.25 13.35 -18.01
C LYS A 281 -7.77 12.88 -19.40
N ALA A 282 -6.96 11.82 -19.44
CA ALA A 282 -6.40 11.28 -20.68
C ALA A 282 -7.30 10.24 -21.35
N TYR A 283 -8.05 9.44 -20.60
CA TYR A 283 -8.78 8.27 -21.14
C TYR A 283 -10.26 8.21 -20.72
N GLY A 284 -10.70 9.07 -19.81
CA GLY A 284 -12.03 9.04 -19.22
C GLY A 284 -12.11 8.21 -17.92
N LYS A 285 -13.25 8.31 -17.24
CA LYS A 285 -13.49 7.65 -15.95
C LYS A 285 -13.54 6.13 -16.15
N PRO A 286 -12.76 5.33 -15.39
CA PRO A 286 -12.93 3.88 -15.35
C PRO A 286 -14.26 3.52 -14.67
N GLU A 287 -14.82 2.37 -15.02
CA GLU A 287 -15.99 1.79 -14.34
C GLU A 287 -15.64 1.50 -12.88
N PHE A 288 -14.46 0.93 -12.66
CA PHE A 288 -13.86 0.76 -11.34
C PHE A 288 -12.33 0.76 -11.42
N THR A 289 -11.72 1.02 -10.27
CA THR A 289 -10.28 0.94 -10.06
C THR A 289 -10.00 -0.13 -9.02
N MET A 290 -9.35 -1.21 -9.43
CA MET A 290 -8.81 -2.20 -8.51
C MET A 290 -7.31 -2.03 -8.37
N SER A 291 -6.72 -2.59 -7.29
CA SER A 291 -5.29 -2.54 -7.09
C SER A 291 -4.70 -3.88 -6.76
N TRP A 292 -3.43 -4.05 -7.08
CA TRP A 292 -2.64 -5.17 -6.61
C TRP A 292 -1.25 -4.73 -6.20
N GLY A 293 -0.62 -5.53 -5.33
CA GLY A 293 0.72 -5.28 -4.85
C GLY A 293 1.01 -6.09 -3.60
N ALA A 294 2.24 -6.54 -3.45
CA ALA A 294 2.64 -7.40 -2.34
C ALA A 294 3.61 -6.69 -1.41
N SER A 295 3.69 -7.14 -0.14
CA SER A 295 4.61 -6.59 0.86
C SER A 295 4.32 -5.09 1.10
N GLY A 296 5.29 -4.20 0.93
CA GLY A 296 5.04 -2.76 0.94
C GLY A 296 3.92 -2.30 -0.01
N GLY A 297 3.57 -3.10 -1.03
CA GLY A 297 2.40 -2.85 -1.87
C GLY A 297 1.08 -3.08 -1.11
N SER A 298 0.99 -4.04 -0.21
CA SER A 298 -0.16 -4.21 0.68
C SER A 298 -0.25 -3.09 1.71
N GLU A 299 0.90 -2.65 2.23
CA GLU A 299 1.02 -1.52 3.16
C GLU A 299 0.63 -0.17 2.55
N GLN A 300 0.44 -0.09 1.23
CA GLN A 300 -0.16 1.05 0.54
C GLN A 300 -1.66 0.85 0.32
N GLN A 301 -2.08 -0.31 -0.18
CA GLN A 301 -3.48 -0.59 -0.52
C GLN A 301 -4.40 -0.44 0.69
N LEU A 302 -4.04 -1.02 1.83
CA LEU A 302 -4.86 -1.03 3.04
C LEU A 302 -5.04 0.37 3.65
N PRO A 303 -3.98 1.19 3.88
CA PRO A 303 -4.17 2.57 4.33
C PRO A 303 -4.91 3.46 3.32
N ILE A 304 -4.73 3.23 2.00
CA ILE A 304 -5.46 3.98 0.97
C ILE A 304 -6.95 3.65 1.03
N ALA A 305 -7.31 2.37 1.14
CA ALA A 305 -8.70 1.95 1.30
C ALA A 305 -9.33 2.53 2.58
N ASP A 306 -8.59 2.54 3.69
CA ASP A 306 -9.04 3.04 4.99
C ASP A 306 -9.26 4.56 5.01
N ASN A 307 -8.29 5.32 4.50
CA ASN A 307 -8.21 6.76 4.72
C ASN A 307 -8.61 7.60 3.50
N TYR A 308 -8.66 7.00 2.30
CA TYR A 308 -8.88 7.71 1.03
C TYR A 308 -10.01 7.04 0.22
N PRO A 309 -11.25 6.99 0.77
CA PRO A 309 -12.38 6.35 0.11
C PRO A 309 -12.62 6.96 -1.28
N GLY A 310 -12.96 6.10 -2.26
CA GLY A 310 -13.19 6.48 -3.66
C GLY A 310 -11.95 6.42 -4.55
N LEU A 311 -10.75 6.21 -4.00
CA LEU A 311 -9.56 5.96 -4.82
C LEU A 311 -9.52 4.52 -5.35
N LEU A 312 -9.91 3.55 -4.52
CA LEU A 312 -9.97 2.13 -4.86
C LEU A 312 -11.38 1.59 -4.65
N ASP A 313 -11.79 0.68 -5.52
CA ASP A 313 -13.09 -0.02 -5.46
C ASP A 313 -12.92 -1.48 -4.99
N GLY A 314 -11.70 -2.05 -5.14
CA GLY A 314 -11.31 -3.37 -4.65
C GLY A 314 -9.79 -3.48 -4.53
N ILE A 315 -9.30 -4.30 -3.62
CA ILE A 315 -7.86 -4.46 -3.38
C ILE A 315 -7.43 -5.92 -3.39
N ILE A 316 -6.22 -6.15 -3.93
CA ILE A 316 -5.57 -7.47 -3.98
C ILE A 316 -4.21 -7.34 -3.26
N PRO A 317 -4.21 -7.28 -1.92
CA PRO A 317 -2.97 -7.29 -1.17
C PRO A 317 -2.31 -8.67 -1.26
N GLY A 318 -1.01 -8.69 -1.52
CA GLY A 318 -0.21 -9.92 -1.52
C GLY A 318 0.86 -9.90 -0.44
N ARG A 319 1.22 -11.06 0.13
CA ARG A 319 2.22 -11.12 1.22
C ARG A 319 1.93 -10.05 2.26
N THR A 320 0.69 -10.01 2.71
CA THR A 320 0.03 -8.89 3.38
C THR A 320 0.70 -8.52 4.69
N PHE A 321 0.96 -7.23 4.85
CA PHE A 321 1.13 -6.54 6.12
C PHE A 321 0.00 -5.52 6.24
N PRO A 322 -0.70 -5.42 7.37
CA PRO A 322 -1.79 -4.46 7.50
C PRO A 322 -1.33 -3.00 7.36
N ASP A 323 -0.18 -2.65 7.91
CA ASP A 323 0.42 -1.32 7.83
C ASP A 323 1.91 -1.32 8.18
N VAL A 324 2.61 -0.23 7.83
CA VAL A 324 4.05 -0.02 8.08
C VAL A 324 4.39 0.01 9.57
N LEU A 325 3.52 0.59 10.41
CA LEU A 325 3.84 0.80 11.84
C LEU A 325 3.87 -0.52 12.60
N THR A 326 2.85 -1.37 12.44
CA THR A 326 2.79 -2.65 13.14
C THR A 326 3.81 -3.65 12.58
N ASN A 327 4.17 -3.53 11.29
CA ASN A 327 5.27 -4.26 10.70
C ASN A 327 6.63 -3.78 11.27
N THR A 328 6.86 -2.46 11.36
CA THR A 328 8.07 -1.91 11.98
C THR A 328 8.19 -2.33 13.45
N GLN A 329 7.07 -2.36 14.20
CA GLN A 329 7.04 -2.85 15.57
C GLN A 329 7.45 -4.32 15.66
N LEU A 330 6.91 -5.18 14.79
CA LEU A 330 7.30 -6.59 14.71
C LEU A 330 8.81 -6.75 14.50
N GLN A 331 9.35 -6.02 13.54
CA GLN A 331 10.77 -6.11 13.19
C GLN A 331 11.67 -5.56 14.30
N THR A 332 11.29 -4.45 14.93
CA THR A 332 12.06 -3.90 16.07
C THR A 332 12.07 -4.86 17.26
N ASP A 333 10.92 -5.46 17.62
CA ASP A 333 10.85 -6.45 18.70
C ASP A 333 11.70 -7.68 18.38
N SER A 334 11.62 -8.19 17.16
CA SER A 334 12.36 -9.37 16.71
C SER A 334 13.87 -9.14 16.69
N GLN A 335 14.31 -7.97 16.29
CA GLN A 335 15.72 -7.60 16.31
C GLN A 335 16.27 -7.41 17.74
N LEU A 336 15.48 -6.89 18.68
CA LEU A 336 15.87 -6.85 20.09
C LEU A 336 16.08 -8.27 20.64
N LEU A 337 15.16 -9.20 20.32
CA LEU A 337 15.30 -10.60 20.71
C LEU A 337 16.50 -11.25 20.05
N TYR A 338 16.72 -11.01 18.75
CA TYR A 338 17.88 -11.54 18.04
C TYR A 338 19.20 -11.00 18.62
N HIS A 339 19.26 -9.71 18.93
CA HIS A 339 20.42 -9.12 19.61
C HIS A 339 20.68 -9.78 20.97
N TYR A 340 19.62 -9.96 21.77
CA TYR A 340 19.73 -10.67 23.04
C TYR A 340 20.27 -12.09 22.85
N TYR A 341 19.77 -12.87 21.87
CA TYR A 341 20.24 -14.23 21.59
C TYR A 341 21.71 -14.32 21.17
N MET A 342 22.21 -13.29 20.50
CA MET A 342 23.59 -13.23 20.01
C MET A 342 24.56 -12.60 21.03
N THR A 343 24.08 -12.20 22.19
CA THR A 343 24.89 -11.59 23.27
C THR A 343 24.65 -12.31 24.60
N VAL A 344 23.73 -11.84 25.43
CA VAL A 344 23.49 -12.36 26.79
C VAL A 344 22.82 -13.74 26.76
N GLY A 345 21.93 -13.97 25.79
CA GLY A 345 21.10 -15.18 25.66
C GLY A 345 21.70 -16.31 24.84
N GLU A 346 23.03 -16.36 24.66
CA GLU A 346 23.71 -17.40 23.86
C GLU A 346 23.41 -18.84 24.32
N GLY A 347 23.16 -19.06 25.62
CA GLY A 347 22.83 -20.35 26.17
C GLY A 347 21.43 -20.90 25.86
N LEU A 348 20.55 -20.10 25.20
CA LEU A 348 19.23 -20.58 24.81
C LEU A 348 19.32 -21.50 23.58
N SER A 349 18.62 -22.66 23.64
CA SER A 349 18.50 -23.56 22.49
C SER A 349 17.71 -22.92 21.35
N GLY A 350 17.85 -23.46 20.12
CA GLY A 350 17.06 -23.02 18.97
C GLY A 350 15.54 -23.12 19.22
N GLU A 351 15.07 -24.18 19.86
CA GLU A 351 13.67 -24.37 20.23
C GLU A 351 13.19 -23.28 21.21
N GLN A 352 13.99 -22.97 22.23
CA GLN A 352 13.69 -21.92 23.20
C GLN A 352 13.59 -20.54 22.51
N ARG A 353 14.52 -20.23 21.60
CA ARG A 353 14.51 -18.97 20.83
C ARG A 353 13.26 -18.86 19.96
N LEU A 354 12.87 -19.94 19.26
CA LEU A 354 11.63 -19.98 18.46
C LEU A 354 10.38 -19.82 19.34
N ALA A 355 10.32 -20.48 20.50
CA ALA A 355 9.20 -20.36 21.42
C ALA A 355 9.04 -18.92 21.98
N ILE A 356 10.16 -18.22 22.20
CA ILE A 356 10.18 -16.81 22.65
C ILE A 356 9.71 -15.86 21.55
N THR A 357 10.16 -16.06 20.30
CA THR A 357 9.79 -15.19 19.16
C THR A 357 8.42 -15.49 18.60
N GLY A 358 7.93 -16.72 18.73
CA GLY A 358 6.71 -17.19 18.08
C GLY A 358 6.86 -17.54 16.59
N ALA A 359 8.06 -17.37 16.04
CA ALA A 359 8.37 -17.62 14.63
C ALA A 359 8.64 -19.11 14.34
N GLY A 360 8.53 -19.49 13.07
CA GLY A 360 8.92 -20.81 12.58
C GLY A 360 10.42 -20.96 12.35
N ARG A 361 11.10 -19.85 12.04
CA ARG A 361 12.54 -19.76 11.80
C ARG A 361 13.11 -18.47 12.37
N LEU A 362 14.36 -18.49 12.84
CA LEU A 362 14.94 -17.34 13.55
C LEU A 362 15.36 -16.19 12.65
N LYS A 363 15.63 -16.45 11.37
CA LYS A 363 16.13 -15.43 10.44
C LYS A 363 15.04 -14.59 9.78
N ASP A 364 13.77 -14.90 10.05
CA ASP A 364 12.61 -14.20 9.47
C ASP A 364 12.60 -12.69 9.73
N PHE A 365 13.53 -12.19 10.58
CA PHE A 365 13.43 -10.86 11.15
C PHE A 365 14.71 -10.02 11.08
N THR A 366 15.78 -10.52 10.45
CA THR A 366 17.11 -9.90 10.60
C THR A 366 17.41 -8.76 9.62
N ASP A 367 16.63 -8.57 8.55
CA ASP A 367 17.11 -7.80 7.40
C ASP A 367 16.74 -6.30 7.40
N ASP A 368 15.69 -5.85 8.12
CA ASP A 368 15.15 -4.51 7.89
C ASP A 368 15.27 -3.47 9.01
N ILE A 369 16.02 -3.79 10.08
CA ILE A 369 16.23 -2.83 11.18
C ILE A 369 16.91 -1.52 10.72
N ASN A 370 17.62 -1.55 9.60
CA ASN A 370 18.32 -0.39 9.08
C ASN A 370 17.40 0.79 8.78
N ARG A 371 16.11 0.55 8.54
CA ARG A 371 15.13 1.63 8.32
C ARG A 371 14.93 2.55 9.53
N ILE A 372 15.29 2.13 10.75
CA ILE A 372 15.22 2.97 11.95
C ILE A 372 16.54 3.66 12.28
N LYS A 373 17.61 3.38 11.53
CA LYS A 373 18.94 3.98 11.75
C LYS A 373 19.10 5.25 10.95
N SER A 374 19.47 6.33 11.65
CA SER A 374 19.41 7.69 11.13
C SER A 374 20.33 8.00 9.93
N ALA A 375 21.44 7.27 9.74
CA ALA A 375 22.42 7.57 8.69
C ALA A 375 22.82 6.40 7.79
N VAL A 376 22.32 5.18 8.05
CA VAL A 376 22.83 3.95 7.39
C VAL A 376 22.37 3.85 5.94
N LEU A 377 21.12 4.14 5.65
CA LEU A 377 20.52 3.97 4.32
C LEU A 377 20.23 5.29 3.61
N CYS A 378 21.06 6.32 3.81
CA CYS A 378 20.94 7.53 3.01
C CYS A 378 21.20 7.25 1.53
N PRO A 379 20.48 7.90 0.60
CA PRO A 379 20.72 7.73 -0.82
C PRO A 379 22.14 8.12 -1.19
N ALA A 380 22.73 7.43 -2.16
CA ALA A 380 24.13 7.66 -2.57
C ALA A 380 24.38 9.09 -3.05
N GLN A 381 23.35 9.74 -3.59
CA GLN A 381 23.40 11.14 -4.05
C GLN A 381 23.53 12.16 -2.92
N LEU A 382 23.16 11.81 -1.67
CA LEU A 382 23.32 12.70 -0.53
C LEU A 382 24.78 12.72 -0.09
N PRO A 383 25.49 13.87 -0.17
CA PRO A 383 26.89 13.96 0.26
C PRO A 383 27.04 13.58 1.74
N THR A 384 28.11 12.88 2.08
CA THR A 384 28.38 12.47 3.49
C THR A 384 28.42 13.67 4.44
N SER A 385 28.92 14.81 4.00
CA SER A 385 28.96 16.05 4.79
C SER A 385 27.58 16.65 5.12
N GLN A 386 26.54 16.25 4.41
CA GLN A 386 25.14 16.65 4.66
C GLN A 386 24.36 15.63 5.46
N ARG A 387 24.89 14.41 5.64
CA ARG A 387 24.21 13.37 6.43
C ARG A 387 24.33 13.66 7.91
N TYR A 388 23.33 13.25 8.65
CA TYR A 388 23.36 13.29 10.11
C TYR A 388 24.52 12.45 10.65
N ASP A 389 25.22 13.02 11.62
CA ASP A 389 26.21 12.35 12.44
C ASP A 389 26.08 12.86 13.89
N PRO A 390 25.97 11.97 14.90
CA PRO A 390 25.70 12.38 16.28
C PRO A 390 26.82 13.23 16.91
N VAL A 391 28.02 13.20 16.35
CA VAL A 391 29.17 13.93 16.86
C VAL A 391 29.53 15.15 15.99
N THR A 392 29.62 14.94 14.67
CA THR A 392 30.21 15.94 13.75
C THR A 392 29.15 16.74 12.99
N ASN A 393 27.90 16.21 12.82
CA ASN A 393 26.85 16.91 12.07
C ASN A 393 25.45 16.60 12.61
N ARG A 394 25.11 17.09 13.79
CA ARG A 394 23.80 16.84 14.45
C ARG A 394 22.60 17.48 13.75
N SER A 395 22.83 18.45 12.89
CA SER A 395 21.78 19.09 12.06
C SER A 395 21.68 18.49 10.65
N GLY A 396 22.46 17.47 10.35
CA GLY A 396 22.45 16.80 9.06
C GLY A 396 21.15 16.04 8.78
N VAL A 397 20.97 15.64 7.52
CA VAL A 397 19.79 14.92 7.05
C VAL A 397 19.76 13.52 7.64
N ARG A 398 18.68 13.19 8.34
CA ARG A 398 18.39 11.85 8.86
C ARG A 398 17.61 11.06 7.82
N CYS A 399 17.98 9.80 7.62
CA CYS A 399 17.42 8.95 6.56
C CYS A 399 16.58 7.77 7.12
N ASP A 400 16.14 7.86 8.37
CA ASP A 400 15.30 6.85 8.99
C ASP A 400 13.81 7.02 8.66
N ILE A 401 13.01 5.98 8.91
CA ILE A 401 11.57 5.96 8.62
C ILE A 401 10.80 7.04 9.39
N PHE A 402 11.27 7.44 10.58
CA PHE A 402 10.58 8.42 11.41
C PHE A 402 10.73 9.82 10.83
N ASP A 403 11.96 10.21 10.42
CA ASP A 403 12.20 11.48 9.74
C ASP A 403 11.55 11.52 8.35
N HIS A 404 11.49 10.40 7.63
CA HIS A 404 10.75 10.27 6.35
C HIS A 404 9.23 10.46 6.49
N THR A 405 8.69 10.19 7.67
CA THR A 405 7.25 10.35 7.97
C THR A 405 6.97 11.50 8.95
N VAL A 406 7.89 12.42 9.10
CA VAL A 406 7.84 13.51 10.11
C VAL A 406 6.59 14.40 9.97
N ASP A 407 6.08 14.62 8.77
CA ASP A 407 4.87 15.42 8.55
C ASP A 407 3.61 14.73 9.11
N VAL A 408 3.67 13.40 9.27
CA VAL A 408 2.60 12.65 9.91
C VAL A 408 2.69 12.74 11.44
N PHE A 409 3.89 12.54 12.01
CA PHE A 409 4.08 12.35 13.46
C PHE A 409 4.57 13.60 14.18
N GLY A 410 5.12 14.57 13.45
CA GLY A 410 5.71 15.79 14.02
C GLY A 410 7.11 15.59 14.59
N ARG A 411 7.72 16.72 15.03
CA ARG A 411 9.04 16.76 15.67
C ARG A 411 8.93 16.98 17.16
N ASP A 412 9.85 16.38 17.91
CA ASP A 412 10.08 16.73 19.30
C ASP A 412 10.82 18.07 19.36
N PRO A 413 10.26 19.10 20.02
CA PRO A 413 10.88 20.43 20.07
C PRO A 413 12.17 20.45 20.88
N ALA A 414 12.41 19.51 21.79
CA ALA A 414 13.61 19.45 22.61
C ALA A 414 14.82 18.90 21.82
N THR A 415 14.60 17.93 20.95
CA THR A 415 15.65 17.27 20.18
C THR A 415 15.70 17.71 18.72
N GLY A 416 14.59 18.20 18.18
CA GLY A 416 14.40 18.47 16.75
C GLY A 416 14.18 17.20 15.90
N PHE A 417 14.22 16.00 16.50
CA PHE A 417 14.04 14.73 15.80
C PHE A 417 12.55 14.39 15.61
N ALA A 418 12.25 13.57 14.63
CA ALA A 418 10.91 13.04 14.43
C ALA A 418 10.46 12.23 15.65
N ARG A 419 9.19 12.40 16.04
CA ARG A 419 8.57 11.64 17.13
C ARG A 419 8.45 10.17 16.75
N ARG A 420 8.57 9.28 17.74
CA ARG A 420 8.57 7.83 17.53
C ARG A 420 7.44 7.15 18.28
N SER A 421 6.75 6.24 17.60
CA SER A 421 5.68 5.42 18.17
C SER A 421 6.14 4.05 18.68
N VAL A 422 7.45 3.76 18.65
CA VAL A 422 8.02 2.48 19.09
C VAL A 422 8.02 2.40 20.62
N ASP A 423 7.43 1.31 21.15
CA ASP A 423 7.31 1.03 22.59
C ASP A 423 7.46 -0.46 22.85
N ASN A 424 8.16 -0.83 23.90
CA ASN A 424 8.14 -2.19 24.44
C ASN A 424 8.05 -2.23 25.99
N THR A 425 7.58 -1.10 26.57
CA THR A 425 7.34 -0.99 28.01
C THR A 425 6.28 -1.99 28.45
N GLY A 426 6.59 -2.80 29.47
CA GLY A 426 5.66 -3.79 30.03
C GLY A 426 5.47 -5.06 29.21
N VAL A 427 6.04 -5.17 27.99
CA VAL A 427 5.96 -6.40 27.20
C VAL A 427 6.79 -7.50 27.84
N GLN A 428 6.14 -8.62 28.17
CA GLN A 428 6.76 -9.80 28.79
C GLN A 428 7.20 -10.79 27.70
N TYR A 429 8.33 -10.52 27.06
CA TYR A 429 8.85 -11.43 26.02
C TYR A 429 9.05 -12.84 26.57
N GLY A 430 8.61 -13.86 25.83
CA GLY A 430 8.73 -15.25 26.21
C GLY A 430 7.70 -15.74 27.24
N LEU A 431 6.63 -14.98 27.54
CA LEU A 431 5.61 -15.38 28.52
C LEU A 431 4.96 -16.73 28.18
N ALA A 432 4.61 -16.97 26.92
CA ALA A 432 4.05 -18.25 26.49
C ALA A 432 5.06 -19.41 26.67
N ALA A 433 6.33 -19.17 26.33
CA ALA A 433 7.39 -20.15 26.50
C ALA A 433 7.64 -20.48 27.99
N LEU A 434 7.58 -19.48 28.87
CA LEU A 434 7.62 -19.70 30.34
C LEU A 434 6.43 -20.55 30.79
N ASN A 435 5.22 -20.16 30.41
CA ASN A 435 3.99 -20.85 30.83
C ASN A 435 3.87 -22.29 30.28
N ALA A 436 4.56 -22.58 29.17
CA ALA A 436 4.69 -23.91 28.59
C ALA A 436 5.85 -24.74 29.21
N GLY A 437 6.68 -24.12 30.06
CA GLY A 437 7.86 -24.77 30.63
C GLY A 437 9.05 -24.94 29.66
N THR A 438 8.99 -24.30 28.47
CA THR A 438 10.06 -24.34 27.46
C THR A 438 11.28 -23.54 27.93
N ILE A 439 11.06 -22.47 28.69
CA ILE A 439 12.11 -21.71 29.37
C ILE A 439 11.87 -21.66 30.86
N THR A 440 12.93 -21.56 31.66
CA THR A 440 12.88 -21.44 33.11
C THR A 440 12.52 -20.01 33.55
N VAL A 441 12.09 -19.85 34.81
CA VAL A 441 11.89 -18.53 35.44
C VAL A 441 13.16 -17.67 35.33
N ALA A 442 14.33 -18.27 35.60
CA ALA A 442 15.62 -17.58 35.51
C ALA A 442 15.89 -17.04 34.10
N GLN A 443 15.65 -17.85 33.06
CA GLN A 443 15.80 -17.43 31.65
C GLN A 443 14.80 -16.34 31.27
N PHE A 444 13.55 -16.43 31.72
CA PHE A 444 12.52 -15.41 31.49
C PHE A 444 12.89 -14.07 32.14
N LEU A 445 13.36 -14.08 33.38
CA LEU A 445 13.79 -12.87 34.08
C LEU A 445 15.03 -12.26 33.42
N ASP A 446 16.00 -13.11 33.04
CA ASP A 446 17.20 -12.64 32.34
C ASP A 446 16.88 -11.98 30.98
N LEU A 447 16.05 -12.62 30.15
CA LEU A 447 15.57 -12.09 28.89
C LEU A 447 14.93 -10.69 29.07
N ASN A 448 13.96 -10.61 29.98
CA ASN A 448 13.19 -9.38 30.16
C ASN A 448 14.00 -8.25 30.82
N GLN A 449 15.05 -8.58 31.56
CA GLN A 449 15.98 -7.61 32.12
C GLN A 449 16.93 -7.05 31.05
N ASN A 450 17.36 -7.87 30.07
CA ASN A 450 18.46 -7.54 29.17
C ASN A 450 18.04 -7.29 27.71
N VAL A 451 16.75 -7.45 27.34
CA VAL A 451 16.27 -7.26 25.97
C VAL A 451 16.42 -5.80 25.49
N GLY A 452 16.39 -4.82 26.41
CA GLY A 452 16.65 -3.41 26.10
C GLY A 452 15.66 -2.75 25.11
N GLY A 453 16.19 -1.80 24.36
CA GLY A 453 15.47 -0.98 23.35
C GLY A 453 16.44 -0.32 22.39
N TYR A 454 16.00 0.79 21.78
CA TYR A 454 16.78 1.59 20.83
C TYR A 454 16.85 3.05 21.26
N ASP A 455 17.99 3.70 21.01
CA ASP A 455 18.12 5.15 21.07
C ASP A 455 17.51 5.84 19.83
N ASN A 456 17.63 7.17 19.76
CA ASN A 456 17.13 7.95 18.62
C ASN A 456 17.92 7.71 17.32
N ASP A 457 19.04 7.02 17.35
CA ASP A 457 19.85 6.69 16.18
C ASP A 457 19.71 5.23 15.74
N GLY A 458 18.83 4.47 16.43
CA GLY A 458 18.57 3.07 16.16
C GLY A 458 19.65 2.13 16.72
N ASN A 459 20.46 2.58 17.68
CA ASN A 459 21.43 1.73 18.38
C ASN A 459 20.75 1.00 19.54
N PHE A 460 21.20 -0.22 19.84
CA PHE A 460 20.73 -0.96 21.01
C PHE A 460 21.15 -0.28 22.32
N VAL A 461 20.20 -0.15 23.24
CA VAL A 461 20.41 0.38 24.60
C VAL A 461 19.78 -0.51 25.64
N ALA A 462 20.27 -0.47 26.88
CA ALA A 462 19.76 -1.30 27.97
C ALA A 462 18.32 -0.92 28.40
N THR A 463 17.90 0.31 28.17
CA THR A 463 16.57 0.81 28.52
C THR A 463 15.53 0.40 27.48
N ARG A 464 14.32 0.03 27.93
CA ARG A 464 13.20 -0.24 27.04
C ARG A 464 12.73 1.03 26.33
N ASN A 465 12.21 0.89 25.11
CA ASN A 465 11.60 1.98 24.37
C ASN A 465 10.31 2.44 25.03
N MET A 466 10.14 3.76 25.09
CA MET A 466 8.92 4.42 25.50
C MET A 466 8.43 5.34 24.39
N ALA A 467 7.28 4.99 23.80
CA ALA A 467 6.71 5.77 22.70
C ALA A 467 6.31 7.18 23.13
N ASP A 468 6.51 8.15 22.24
CA ASP A 468 5.97 9.50 22.40
C ASP A 468 4.43 9.48 22.32
N PRO A 469 3.70 10.01 23.32
CA PRO A 469 2.24 9.99 23.32
C PRO A 469 1.60 10.71 22.13
N LEU A 470 2.23 11.78 21.61
CA LEU A 470 1.74 12.50 20.44
C LEU A 470 1.95 11.70 19.16
N ALA A 471 3.04 10.92 19.05
CA ALA A 471 3.23 9.99 17.95
C ALA A 471 2.20 8.86 17.97
N LEU A 472 1.90 8.30 19.15
CA LEU A 472 0.84 7.28 19.30
C LEU A 472 -0.52 7.82 18.88
N ARG A 473 -0.86 9.02 19.35
CA ARG A 473 -2.11 9.70 18.98
C ARG A 473 -2.20 9.92 17.48
N ALA A 474 -1.13 10.46 16.87
CA ALA A 474 -1.08 10.68 15.43
C ALA A 474 -1.21 9.36 14.63
N ALA A 475 -0.57 8.28 15.10
CA ALA A 475 -0.65 6.97 14.48
C ALA A 475 -2.10 6.48 14.32
N TYR A 476 -2.91 6.60 15.35
CA TYR A 476 -4.31 6.18 15.31
C TYR A 476 -5.22 7.21 14.64
N GLN A 477 -5.11 8.48 15.02
CA GLN A 477 -5.98 9.55 14.48
C GLN A 477 -5.84 9.74 12.98
N LYS A 478 -4.63 9.53 12.44
CA LYS A 478 -4.34 9.67 11.01
C LYS A 478 -4.34 8.33 10.25
N GLY A 479 -4.91 7.28 10.85
CA GLY A 479 -5.10 5.97 10.21
C GLY A 479 -3.80 5.27 9.77
N GLN A 480 -2.67 5.52 10.47
CA GLN A 480 -1.42 4.83 10.19
C GLN A 480 -1.38 3.41 10.76
N VAL A 481 -2.26 3.10 11.72
CA VAL A 481 -2.65 1.74 12.11
C VAL A 481 -4.01 1.48 11.49
N THR A 482 -4.08 0.59 10.50
CA THR A 482 -5.27 0.40 9.67
C THR A 482 -6.37 -0.42 10.37
N ASN A 483 -7.61 -0.18 9.94
CA ASN A 483 -8.79 -0.96 10.33
C ASN A 483 -9.07 -2.11 9.34
N GLY A 484 -8.14 -2.41 8.43
CA GLY A 484 -8.30 -3.46 7.44
C GLY A 484 -8.97 -3.00 6.13
N GLY A 485 -8.94 -1.70 5.81
CA GLY A 485 -9.47 -1.16 4.56
C GLY A 485 -10.97 -0.87 4.60
N VAL A 486 -11.52 -0.56 5.78
CA VAL A 486 -12.96 -0.28 5.94
C VAL A 486 -13.32 1.19 5.71
N GLY A 487 -12.39 2.09 6.01
CA GLY A 487 -12.61 3.53 5.98
C GLY A 487 -13.51 4.08 7.09
N LEU A 488 -13.38 5.38 7.37
CA LEU A 488 -14.21 6.07 8.38
C LEU A 488 -15.67 6.21 7.98
N ALA A 489 -15.94 6.34 6.70
CA ALA A 489 -17.30 6.47 6.16
C ALA A 489 -18.03 5.11 6.13
N GLN A 490 -17.49 4.08 6.75
CA GLN A 490 -17.98 2.70 6.68
C GLN A 490 -18.21 2.27 5.22
N GLN A 491 -17.24 2.56 4.37
CA GLN A 491 -17.21 2.15 2.97
C GLN A 491 -16.26 0.96 2.80
N PRO A 492 -16.67 -0.24 3.23
CA PRO A 492 -15.88 -1.44 2.99
C PRO A 492 -15.78 -1.70 1.50
N LEU A 493 -14.74 -2.44 1.10
CA LEU A 493 -14.53 -2.86 -0.27
C LEU A 493 -14.15 -4.35 -0.32
N PRO A 494 -14.27 -5.01 -1.49
CA PRO A 494 -13.78 -6.37 -1.70
C PRO A 494 -12.27 -6.49 -1.50
N ILE A 495 -11.82 -7.56 -0.82
CA ILE A 495 -10.42 -7.86 -0.55
C ILE A 495 -10.12 -9.31 -0.94
N ILE A 496 -9.09 -9.53 -1.77
CA ILE A 496 -8.54 -10.86 -2.04
C ILE A 496 -7.10 -10.86 -1.53
N ASP A 497 -6.87 -11.46 -0.36
CA ASP A 497 -5.52 -11.60 0.23
C ASP A 497 -4.78 -12.78 -0.40
N VAL A 498 -3.75 -12.48 -1.20
CA VAL A 498 -2.93 -13.48 -1.90
C VAL A 498 -1.68 -13.76 -1.08
N ARG A 499 -1.61 -14.98 -0.51
CA ARG A 499 -0.54 -15.38 0.41
C ARG A 499 0.31 -16.53 -0.17
N PRO A 500 1.34 -16.24 -1.00
CA PRO A 500 2.39 -17.24 -1.22
C PRO A 500 3.12 -17.48 0.11
N TYR A 501 3.08 -18.72 0.58
CA TYR A 501 3.55 -19.08 1.93
C TYR A 501 5.07 -18.99 2.03
N ARG A 502 5.54 -18.28 3.06
CA ARG A 502 6.96 -17.98 3.25
C ARG A 502 7.48 -18.24 4.66
N ASP A 503 6.61 -18.48 5.64
CA ASP A 503 6.99 -18.66 7.04
C ASP A 503 8.09 -19.72 7.24
N MET A 504 8.13 -20.75 6.38
CA MET A 504 9.10 -21.83 6.41
C MET A 504 9.99 -21.86 5.15
N LEU A 505 10.10 -20.75 4.41
CA LEU A 505 10.89 -20.71 3.18
C LEU A 505 12.37 -21.04 3.48
N PRO A 506 12.95 -22.07 2.79
CA PRO A 506 14.38 -22.39 2.95
C PRO A 506 15.30 -21.28 2.44
N PRO A 507 16.49 -21.07 3.02
CA PRO A 507 16.98 -21.84 4.18
C PRO A 507 16.46 -21.31 5.53
N ASP A 508 16.02 -20.08 5.63
CA ASP A 508 15.91 -19.36 6.90
C ASP A 508 14.54 -18.77 7.22
N GLY A 509 13.54 -18.92 6.32
CA GLY A 509 12.23 -18.27 6.44
C GLY A 509 12.18 -16.91 5.73
N ASP A 510 11.12 -16.13 6.00
CA ASP A 510 10.90 -14.81 5.39
C ASP A 510 9.97 -13.98 6.31
N VAL A 511 10.16 -12.67 6.34
CA VAL A 511 9.38 -11.72 7.17
C VAL A 511 7.88 -11.69 6.84
N HIS A 512 7.47 -12.22 5.68
CA HIS A 512 6.07 -12.23 5.22
C HIS A 512 5.24 -13.33 5.89
N LEU A 513 5.11 -13.28 7.21
CA LEU A 513 4.45 -14.31 8.02
C LEU A 513 2.93 -14.34 7.80
N LYS A 514 2.37 -15.55 7.74
CA LYS A 514 0.95 -15.81 7.45
C LYS A 514 0.01 -15.20 8.49
N PHE A 515 0.43 -15.02 9.74
CA PHE A 515 -0.42 -14.44 10.79
C PHE A 515 -0.92 -13.03 10.44
N HIS A 516 -0.23 -12.28 9.60
CA HIS A 516 -0.68 -10.95 9.17
C HIS A 516 -2.03 -10.97 8.44
N SER A 517 -2.33 -12.01 7.67
CA SER A 517 -3.65 -12.22 7.07
C SER A 517 -4.73 -12.39 8.13
N PHE A 518 -4.46 -13.13 9.18
CA PHE A 518 -5.39 -13.26 10.31
C PHE A 518 -5.48 -11.97 11.15
N SER A 519 -4.39 -11.22 11.28
CA SER A 519 -4.45 -9.88 11.90
C SER A 519 -5.35 -8.93 11.11
N LEU A 520 -5.31 -8.99 9.77
CA LEU A 520 -6.23 -8.25 8.92
C LEU A 520 -7.70 -8.64 9.19
N ARG A 521 -8.02 -9.94 9.24
CA ARG A 521 -9.36 -10.44 9.57
C ARG A 521 -9.88 -9.96 10.92
N GLU A 522 -9.03 -10.01 11.95
CA GLU A 522 -9.38 -9.53 13.28
C GLU A 522 -9.67 -8.02 13.29
N ARG A 523 -8.94 -7.23 12.50
CA ARG A 523 -9.20 -5.80 12.34
C ARG A 523 -10.50 -5.54 11.58
N LEU A 524 -10.78 -6.28 10.51
CA LEU A 524 -12.05 -6.23 9.80
C LEU A 524 -13.23 -6.61 10.69
N LEU A 525 -13.09 -7.65 11.52
CA LEU A 525 -14.10 -8.06 12.48
C LEU A 525 -14.38 -6.95 13.51
N LYS A 526 -13.35 -6.30 14.04
CA LYS A 526 -13.49 -5.15 14.94
C LYS A 526 -14.17 -3.96 14.28
N ALA A 527 -13.87 -3.67 13.03
CA ALA A 527 -14.35 -2.48 12.32
C ALA A 527 -15.74 -2.67 11.70
N ASN A 528 -15.99 -3.84 11.08
CA ASN A 528 -17.21 -4.17 10.33
C ASN A 528 -18.20 -5.06 11.08
N GLY A 529 -17.76 -5.76 12.13
CA GLY A 529 -18.50 -6.89 12.71
C GLY A 529 -18.43 -8.18 11.85
N THR A 530 -17.69 -8.15 10.75
CA THR A 530 -17.46 -9.29 9.84
C THR A 530 -16.20 -9.08 9.02
N PHE A 531 -15.59 -10.17 8.54
CA PHE A 531 -14.55 -10.17 7.51
C PHE A 531 -15.00 -10.85 6.21
N ALA A 532 -16.30 -11.04 6.00
CA ALA A 532 -16.84 -11.75 4.83
C ALA A 532 -16.62 -11.02 3.48
N ASN A 533 -16.14 -9.77 3.53
CA ASN A 533 -15.64 -9.02 2.37
C ASN A 533 -14.18 -9.32 2.02
N GLU A 534 -13.55 -10.28 2.70
CA GLU A 534 -12.18 -10.72 2.44
C GLU A 534 -12.15 -12.21 2.16
N VAL A 535 -11.27 -12.62 1.23
CA VAL A 535 -10.98 -14.03 0.91
C VAL A 535 -9.48 -14.24 0.98
N LEU A 536 -9.03 -15.26 1.71
CA LEU A 536 -7.63 -15.63 1.85
C LEU A 536 -7.29 -16.81 0.92
N LEU A 537 -6.35 -16.56 0.01
CA LEU A 537 -5.80 -17.56 -0.91
C LEU A 537 -4.34 -17.84 -0.54
N VAL A 538 -4.05 -19.06 -0.07
CA VAL A 538 -2.69 -19.48 0.31
C VAL A 538 -2.13 -20.46 -0.71
N ALA A 539 -0.91 -20.25 -1.16
CA ALA A 539 -0.27 -21.15 -2.13
C ALA A 539 1.25 -21.27 -1.87
N PRO A 540 1.91 -22.29 -2.43
CA PRO A 540 3.36 -22.31 -2.48
C PRO A 540 3.87 -21.15 -3.36
N VAL A 541 5.12 -20.74 -3.14
CA VAL A 541 5.73 -19.62 -3.89
C VAL A 541 5.77 -19.89 -5.41
N SER A 542 5.86 -21.15 -5.80
CA SER A 542 5.86 -21.61 -7.21
C SER A 542 4.60 -21.22 -7.99
N LEU A 543 3.46 -21.05 -7.32
CA LEU A 543 2.16 -20.71 -7.94
C LEU A 543 1.79 -19.22 -7.81
N ASN A 544 2.70 -18.36 -7.35
CA ASN A 544 2.38 -16.96 -7.07
C ASN A 544 1.81 -16.20 -8.28
N ILE A 545 2.36 -16.38 -9.48
CA ILE A 545 1.91 -15.66 -10.68
C ILE A 545 0.50 -16.08 -11.07
N GLN A 546 0.23 -17.39 -11.10
CA GLN A 546 -1.09 -17.93 -11.43
C GLN A 546 -2.16 -17.47 -10.42
N LEU A 547 -1.79 -17.38 -9.15
CA LEU A 547 -2.69 -16.93 -8.10
C LEU A 547 -2.97 -15.42 -8.20
N ASP A 548 -1.96 -14.62 -8.55
CA ASP A 548 -2.13 -13.19 -8.80
C ASP A 548 -3.10 -12.93 -9.97
N GLU A 549 -2.95 -13.66 -11.09
CA GLU A 549 -3.82 -13.55 -12.26
C GLU A 549 -5.26 -13.99 -11.94
N TYR A 550 -5.42 -15.11 -11.23
CA TYR A 550 -6.73 -15.57 -10.75
C TYR A 550 -7.40 -14.53 -9.85
N ALA A 551 -6.66 -13.92 -8.94
CA ALA A 551 -7.19 -12.91 -8.03
C ALA A 551 -7.67 -11.66 -8.79
N VAL A 552 -6.95 -11.22 -9.84
CA VAL A 552 -7.38 -10.10 -10.70
C VAL A 552 -8.67 -10.45 -11.44
N GLU A 553 -8.80 -11.65 -11.99
CA GLU A 553 -10.03 -12.10 -12.65
C GLU A 553 -11.22 -12.12 -11.69
N LYS A 554 -11.03 -12.67 -10.50
CA LYS A 554 -12.09 -12.78 -9.51
C LYS A 554 -12.47 -11.45 -8.88
N MET A 555 -11.53 -10.53 -8.73
CA MET A 555 -11.83 -9.17 -8.31
C MET A 555 -12.66 -8.43 -9.36
N ASP A 556 -12.34 -8.59 -10.64
CA ASP A 556 -13.13 -8.05 -11.74
C ASP A 556 -14.58 -8.58 -11.73
N GLU A 557 -14.75 -9.89 -11.60
CA GLU A 557 -16.07 -10.53 -11.50
C GLU A 557 -16.84 -9.98 -10.29
N TRP A 558 -16.18 -9.87 -9.13
CA TRP A 558 -16.78 -9.35 -7.90
C TRP A 558 -17.25 -7.90 -8.06
N LEU A 559 -16.40 -7.02 -8.57
CA LEU A 559 -16.72 -5.60 -8.78
C LEU A 559 -17.79 -5.41 -9.88
N THR A 560 -17.76 -6.24 -10.93
CA THR A 560 -18.79 -6.26 -11.96
C THR A 560 -20.16 -6.67 -11.41
N ASN A 561 -20.21 -7.67 -10.54
CA ASN A 561 -21.44 -8.11 -9.88
C ASN A 561 -21.93 -7.05 -8.88
N LEU A 562 -21.01 -6.45 -8.12
CA LEU A 562 -21.34 -5.38 -7.19
C LEU A 562 -21.96 -4.17 -7.89
N GLY A 563 -21.42 -3.80 -9.06
CA GLY A 563 -21.96 -2.70 -9.88
C GLY A 563 -23.38 -2.93 -10.40
N LYS A 564 -23.84 -4.19 -10.47
CA LYS A 564 -25.22 -4.56 -10.85
C LYS A 564 -26.21 -4.47 -9.69
N ASP A 565 -25.73 -4.43 -8.44
CA ASP A 565 -26.57 -4.40 -7.25
C ASP A 565 -27.09 -2.99 -6.96
N THR A 566 -28.31 -2.72 -7.38
CA THR A 566 -29.01 -1.44 -7.19
C THR A 566 -29.88 -1.40 -5.92
N SER A 567 -29.79 -2.41 -5.03
CA SER A 567 -30.58 -2.44 -3.79
C SER A 567 -30.23 -1.28 -2.85
N GLY A 568 -31.11 -0.99 -1.90
CA GLY A 568 -30.89 -0.01 -0.84
C GLY A 568 -30.12 -0.55 0.38
N ASP A 569 -29.56 -1.78 0.29
CA ASP A 569 -28.89 -2.44 1.40
C ASP A 569 -27.57 -1.75 1.77
N ARG A 570 -27.05 -2.06 2.95
CA ARG A 570 -25.73 -1.56 3.40
C ARG A 570 -24.61 -2.04 2.46
N THR A 571 -23.61 -1.22 2.26
CA THR A 571 -22.49 -1.52 1.36
C THR A 571 -21.85 -2.88 1.64
N ILE A 572 -21.65 -3.26 2.91
CA ILE A 572 -21.05 -4.54 3.28
C ILE A 572 -21.92 -5.73 2.85
N GLU A 573 -23.26 -5.61 2.93
CA GLU A 573 -24.19 -6.65 2.53
C GLU A 573 -24.19 -6.86 1.01
N LYS A 574 -24.12 -5.76 0.24
CA LYS A 574 -23.98 -5.82 -1.22
C LYS A 574 -22.67 -6.50 -1.63
N ILE A 575 -21.55 -6.13 -0.98
CA ILE A 575 -20.24 -6.73 -1.24
C ILE A 575 -20.26 -8.23 -1.01
N ILE A 576 -20.81 -8.68 0.13
CA ILE A 576 -20.89 -10.10 0.47
C ILE A 576 -21.75 -10.86 -0.56
N ARG A 577 -22.89 -10.30 -0.95
CA ARG A 577 -23.82 -10.92 -1.93
C ARG A 577 -23.25 -10.96 -3.35
N ALA A 578 -22.47 -9.95 -3.74
CA ALA A 578 -21.87 -9.85 -5.06
C ALA A 578 -20.64 -10.73 -5.26
N LYS A 579 -20.10 -11.31 -4.17
CA LYS A 579 -18.92 -12.17 -4.22
C LYS A 579 -19.18 -13.39 -5.11
N PRO A 580 -18.27 -13.73 -6.05
CA PRO A 580 -18.40 -14.96 -6.82
C PRO A 580 -18.50 -16.20 -5.93
N ASP A 581 -19.40 -17.14 -6.26
CA ASP A 581 -19.67 -18.32 -5.43
C ASP A 581 -18.45 -19.24 -5.27
N ASP A 582 -17.59 -19.30 -6.28
CA ASP A 582 -16.36 -20.08 -6.28
C ASP A 582 -15.15 -19.34 -5.66
N LEU A 583 -15.30 -18.04 -5.34
CA LEU A 583 -14.28 -17.26 -4.66
C LEU A 583 -14.41 -17.42 -3.13
N VAL A 584 -13.78 -18.46 -2.62
CA VAL A 584 -13.81 -18.83 -1.21
C VAL A 584 -12.41 -19.08 -0.69
N ASP A 585 -12.23 -19.03 0.62
CA ASP A 585 -10.99 -19.39 1.29
C ASP A 585 -10.43 -20.70 0.75
N SER A 586 -9.17 -20.67 0.37
CA SER A 586 -8.54 -21.84 -0.25
C SER A 586 -7.05 -21.87 0.00
N CYS A 587 -6.49 -23.08 0.02
CA CYS A 587 -5.05 -23.23 -0.16
C CYS A 587 -4.77 -24.20 -1.32
N TYR A 588 -3.55 -24.13 -1.84
CA TYR A 588 -3.12 -24.93 -2.99
C TYR A 588 -1.93 -25.81 -2.61
N THR A 589 -1.92 -27.07 -3.06
CA THR A 589 -0.76 -27.93 -2.90
C THR A 589 0.37 -27.51 -3.84
N GLU A 590 1.58 -28.07 -3.69
CA GLU A 590 2.69 -27.88 -4.65
C GLU A 590 2.34 -28.39 -6.06
N ALA A 591 1.42 -29.34 -6.19
CA ALA A 591 0.91 -29.84 -7.47
C ALA A 591 -0.16 -28.93 -8.09
N GLY A 592 -0.65 -27.91 -7.36
CA GLY A 592 -1.68 -27.00 -7.81
C GLY A 592 -3.11 -27.43 -7.44
N ASP A 593 -3.28 -28.51 -6.67
CA ASP A 593 -4.62 -28.94 -6.22
C ASP A 593 -5.20 -27.96 -5.21
N ARG A 594 -6.41 -27.50 -5.45
CA ARG A 594 -7.13 -26.56 -4.58
C ARG A 594 -7.85 -27.29 -3.44
N ILE A 595 -7.58 -26.85 -2.21
CA ILE A 595 -8.28 -27.27 -1.00
C ILE A 595 -9.16 -26.10 -0.55
N VAL A 596 -10.47 -26.32 -0.57
CA VAL A 596 -11.48 -25.33 -0.15
C VAL A 596 -11.87 -25.61 1.29
N GLU A 597 -11.57 -24.67 2.18
CA GLU A 597 -12.01 -24.68 3.57
C GLU A 597 -11.89 -23.29 4.18
N PRO A 598 -12.72 -22.91 5.17
CA PRO A 598 -12.53 -21.71 5.97
C PRO A 598 -11.15 -21.75 6.63
N GLN A 599 -10.32 -20.75 6.39
CA GLN A 599 -8.99 -20.74 6.95
C GLN A 599 -8.98 -20.16 8.37
N THR A 600 -8.34 -20.89 9.28
CA THR A 600 -8.12 -20.51 10.68
C THR A 600 -6.62 -20.53 11.00
N PRO A 601 -6.16 -19.80 12.04
CA PRO A 601 -4.74 -19.78 12.39
C PRO A 601 -4.23 -21.07 13.05
N THR A 602 -5.13 -21.99 13.48
CA THR A 602 -4.76 -23.16 14.31
C THR A 602 -5.23 -24.50 13.75
N GLU A 603 -6.24 -24.52 12.89
CA GLU A 603 -6.92 -25.75 12.47
C GLU A 603 -7.05 -25.82 10.94
N GLY A 604 -7.43 -27.00 10.44
CA GLY A 604 -7.70 -27.25 9.03
C GLY A 604 -6.52 -27.83 8.25
N LYS A 605 -6.80 -28.38 7.08
CA LYS A 605 -5.80 -28.97 6.17
C LYS A 605 -4.84 -27.92 5.66
N CYS A 606 -5.33 -26.70 5.40
CA CYS A 606 -4.53 -25.58 4.97
C CYS A 606 -3.53 -25.13 6.04
N ASN A 607 -3.90 -25.20 7.33
CA ASN A 607 -2.95 -24.89 8.40
C ASN A 607 -1.95 -26.03 8.67
N VAL A 608 -2.30 -27.28 8.36
CA VAL A 608 -1.34 -28.39 8.39
C VAL A 608 -0.29 -28.24 7.29
N LEU A 609 -0.68 -27.86 6.08
CA LEU A 609 0.24 -27.62 4.95
C LEU A 609 1.08 -26.36 5.16
N TYR A 610 0.47 -25.31 5.67
CA TYR A 610 1.02 -23.97 5.81
C TYR A 610 0.80 -23.46 7.23
N PRO A 611 1.56 -23.93 8.23
CA PRO A 611 1.40 -23.57 9.64
C PRO A 611 1.44 -22.05 9.84
N THR A 612 0.61 -21.55 10.74
CA THR A 612 0.59 -20.13 11.12
C THR A 612 1.43 -19.93 12.37
N TYR A 613 2.44 -19.09 12.28
CA TYR A 613 3.27 -18.68 13.40
C TYR A 613 2.74 -17.38 14.01
N ARG A 614 3.44 -16.82 15.01
CA ARG A 614 3.00 -15.66 15.79
C ARG A 614 4.10 -14.61 15.87
N SER A 615 3.75 -13.38 16.30
CA SER A 615 4.71 -12.35 16.63
C SER A 615 5.22 -12.47 18.08
N PRO A 616 6.36 -11.85 18.43
CA PRO A 616 6.84 -11.77 19.81
C PRO A 616 5.80 -11.22 20.78
N ARG A 617 4.98 -10.26 20.39
CA ARG A 617 3.91 -9.70 21.23
C ARG A 617 2.72 -10.64 21.39
N MET A 618 2.36 -11.37 20.34
CA MET A 618 1.28 -12.37 20.42
C MET A 618 1.65 -13.51 21.38
N VAL A 619 2.91 -13.97 21.39
CA VAL A 619 3.37 -14.97 22.38
C VAL A 619 3.65 -14.35 23.76
N ALA A 620 3.71 -13.03 23.87
CA ALA A 620 3.69 -12.28 25.12
C ALA A 620 2.25 -11.97 25.62
N GLY A 621 1.21 -12.55 25.01
CA GLY A 621 -0.19 -12.39 25.38
C GLY A 621 -0.96 -11.33 24.58
N GLY A 622 -0.33 -10.67 23.60
CA GLY A 622 -0.96 -9.66 22.76
C GLY A 622 -2.05 -10.21 21.83
N PRO A 623 -3.01 -9.36 21.39
CA PRO A 623 -4.14 -9.77 20.56
C PRO A 623 -3.72 -10.14 19.12
N SER A 624 -4.49 -11.02 18.49
CA SER A 624 -4.27 -11.45 17.10
C SER A 624 -4.38 -10.30 16.09
N ALA A 625 -5.16 -9.26 16.39
CA ALA A 625 -5.24 -8.05 15.55
C ALA A 625 -3.91 -7.32 15.40
N ASN A 626 -2.96 -7.52 16.32
CA ASN A 626 -1.63 -6.91 16.33
C ASN A 626 -1.66 -5.39 16.06
N ASP A 627 -2.66 -4.70 16.65
CA ASP A 627 -2.98 -3.29 16.42
C ASP A 627 -2.68 -2.39 17.63
N ILE A 628 -2.02 -2.91 18.66
CA ILE A 628 -1.62 -2.19 19.86
C ILE A 628 -0.15 -1.80 19.77
N LEU A 629 0.14 -0.51 19.54
CA LEU A 629 1.50 0.02 19.51
C LEU A 629 2.12 0.09 20.91
N LYS A 630 1.33 0.54 21.90
CA LYS A 630 1.69 0.61 23.31
C LYS A 630 0.54 0.07 24.16
N CYS A 631 0.82 -0.94 24.98
CA CYS A 631 -0.18 -1.47 25.92
C CYS A 631 -0.42 -0.52 27.10
N ARG A 632 -1.59 -0.59 27.72
CA ARG A 632 -1.80 -0.09 29.08
C ARG A 632 -1.17 -1.05 30.06
N LEU A 633 -0.63 -0.53 31.15
CA LEU A 633 0.01 -1.34 32.17
C LEU A 633 -0.97 -1.73 33.27
N LYS A 634 -0.78 -2.93 33.83
CA LYS A 634 -1.43 -3.42 35.04
C LYS A 634 -0.36 -3.88 36.05
N PRO A 635 -0.68 -3.90 37.36
CA PRO A 635 0.19 -4.51 38.34
C PRO A 635 0.51 -5.98 38.01
N ILE A 636 1.69 -6.45 38.39
CA ILE A 636 2.07 -7.86 38.23
C ILE A 636 1.14 -8.73 39.11
N ALA A 637 0.46 -9.67 38.47
CA ALA A 637 -0.39 -10.65 39.15
C ALA A 637 0.23 -12.03 38.98
N PHE A 638 0.75 -12.63 40.07
CA PHE A 638 1.45 -13.93 39.99
C PHE A 638 0.54 -15.08 39.57
N ASN A 639 -0.77 -14.94 39.69
CA ASN A 639 -1.75 -15.90 39.17
C ASN A 639 -1.83 -15.95 37.63
N ASP A 640 -1.26 -14.98 36.94
CA ASP A 640 -1.19 -14.97 35.48
C ASP A 640 -0.10 -15.92 34.96
N TYR A 641 0.80 -16.37 35.82
CA TYR A 641 1.89 -17.32 35.49
C TYR A 641 1.51 -18.74 35.87
N LYS A 642 1.80 -19.70 34.99
CA LYS A 642 1.55 -21.13 35.22
C LYS A 642 2.69 -21.83 35.99
N VAL A 643 3.75 -21.11 36.31
CA VAL A 643 4.93 -21.60 37.05
C VAL A 643 5.10 -20.81 38.34
N PRO A 644 5.55 -21.43 39.42
CA PRO A 644 5.78 -20.73 40.69
C PRO A 644 7.04 -19.88 40.62
N PHE A 645 7.00 -18.74 41.32
CA PHE A 645 8.14 -17.85 41.54
C PHE A 645 8.52 -17.88 43.03
N THR A 646 9.81 -17.96 43.31
CA THR A 646 10.34 -17.68 44.64
C THR A 646 10.19 -16.19 44.98
N ASP A 647 10.28 -15.80 46.23
CA ASP A 647 10.15 -14.39 46.63
C ASP A 647 11.28 -13.51 46.05
N VAL A 648 12.48 -14.09 45.88
CA VAL A 648 13.61 -13.41 45.21
C VAL A 648 13.28 -13.15 43.74
N GLU A 649 12.72 -14.11 43.03
CA GLU A 649 12.31 -13.97 41.63
C GLU A 649 11.15 -13.01 41.48
N LYS A 650 10.19 -12.99 42.41
CA LYS A 650 9.11 -11.99 42.45
C LYS A 650 9.66 -10.58 42.58
N ALA A 651 10.60 -10.37 43.50
CA ALA A 651 11.26 -9.08 43.69
C ALA A 651 12.04 -8.64 42.43
N ARG A 652 12.75 -9.58 41.78
CA ARG A 652 13.45 -9.31 40.52
C ARG A 652 12.48 -8.95 39.40
N LEU A 653 11.37 -9.66 39.25
CA LEU A 653 10.35 -9.36 38.24
C LEU A 653 9.73 -7.96 38.45
N ALA A 654 9.45 -7.59 39.71
CA ALA A 654 8.97 -6.24 40.04
C ALA A 654 10.00 -5.15 39.72
N ALA A 655 11.27 -5.41 39.87
CA ALA A 655 12.35 -4.50 39.51
C ALA A 655 12.51 -4.35 37.97
N ILE A 656 12.27 -5.43 37.22
CA ILE A 656 12.28 -5.41 35.74
C ILE A 656 11.10 -4.59 35.20
N PHE A 657 9.94 -4.67 35.82
CA PHE A 657 8.71 -3.99 35.41
C PHE A 657 8.17 -3.04 36.50
N PRO A 658 8.89 -1.94 36.82
CA PRO A 658 8.51 -1.06 37.92
C PRO A 658 7.17 -0.35 37.68
N GLY A 659 6.77 -0.17 36.44
CA GLY A 659 5.46 0.39 36.05
C GLY A 659 4.36 -0.66 35.86
N GLY A 660 4.68 -1.94 36.00
CA GLY A 660 3.78 -3.06 35.71
C GLY A 660 3.97 -3.67 34.33
N VAL A 661 3.10 -4.60 33.99
CA VAL A 661 3.12 -5.39 32.75
C VAL A 661 1.93 -5.07 31.86
N CYS A 662 2.00 -5.42 30.60
CA CYS A 662 0.92 -5.16 29.63
C CYS A 662 -0.41 -5.77 30.05
N ASP A 663 -1.46 -4.95 30.08
CA ASP A 663 -2.85 -5.37 30.14
C ASP A 663 -3.44 -5.46 28.73
N TRP A 664 -3.27 -6.61 28.10
CA TRP A 664 -3.74 -6.85 26.74
C TRP A 664 -5.27 -6.97 26.62
N SER A 665 -6.01 -6.98 27.75
CA SER A 665 -7.48 -6.95 27.75
C SER A 665 -8.05 -5.56 27.49
N LYS A 666 -7.21 -4.53 27.50
CA LYS A 666 -7.58 -3.13 27.30
C LYS A 666 -7.11 -2.62 25.93
N PRO A 667 -7.82 -1.64 25.36
CA PRO A 667 -7.28 -0.88 24.23
C PRO A 667 -5.91 -0.28 24.56
N GLY A 668 -5.06 -0.14 23.56
CA GLY A 668 -3.74 0.48 23.72
C GLY A 668 -3.80 1.92 24.19
N VAL A 669 -2.65 2.48 24.57
CA VAL A 669 -2.50 3.89 24.89
C VAL A 669 -2.76 4.70 23.62
N GLU A 670 -3.63 5.73 23.71
CA GLU A 670 -4.09 6.58 22.58
C GLU A 670 -4.78 5.78 21.44
N GLN A 671 -5.04 4.49 21.59
CA GLN A 671 -5.76 3.71 20.59
C GLN A 671 -7.21 4.19 20.44
N GLN A 672 -7.53 4.64 19.24
CA GLN A 672 -8.81 5.20 18.88
C GLN A 672 -9.08 5.04 17.39
N ARG A 673 -10.30 5.32 16.94
CA ARG A 673 -10.61 5.39 15.52
C ARG A 673 -9.94 6.62 14.88
N PRO A 674 -9.58 6.57 13.58
CA PRO A 674 -9.16 7.75 12.83
C PRO A 674 -10.18 8.90 12.96
N THR A 675 -9.73 10.15 12.95
CA THR A 675 -10.59 11.33 13.16
C THR A 675 -11.25 11.84 11.89
N GLY A 676 -10.76 11.45 10.72
CA GLY A 676 -11.27 11.88 9.43
C GLY A 676 -10.71 11.06 8.28
N THR A 677 -11.21 11.32 7.09
CA THR A 677 -10.63 10.85 5.82
C THR A 677 -10.10 12.05 5.03
N TRP A 678 -9.44 11.80 3.90
CA TRP A 678 -8.96 12.87 3.01
C TRP A 678 -10.05 13.85 2.55
N LEU A 679 -11.32 13.43 2.61
CA LEU A 679 -12.47 14.29 2.29
C LEU A 679 -12.80 15.31 3.40
N THR A 680 -12.20 15.14 4.56
CA THR A 680 -12.42 15.99 5.75
C THR A 680 -11.19 16.82 6.14
N TYR A 681 -10.09 16.71 5.39
CA TYR A 681 -8.86 17.48 5.61
C TYR A 681 -8.97 18.90 5.05
#